data_f945026a29a880fa93c36eaa0d032760
#
_entry.id   f945026a29a880fa93c36eaa0d032760
#
_cell.length_a   1.000
_cell.length_b   1.000
_cell.length_c   1.000
_cell.angle_alpha   90.00
_cell.angle_beta   90.00
_cell.angle_gamma   90.00
#
_symmetry.space_group_name_H-M   'P 1'
#
loop_
_entity.id
_entity.type
_entity.pdbx_description
1 polymer ?
#
loop_
_entity_poly.entity_id
_entity_poly.type
_entity_poly.pdbx_seq_one_letter_code
_entity_poly.pdbx_strand_id
1 'polypeptide(L)'
;MTTQQSRNGSIVAEIENVSLKYGKTEALKNVSLSLPAGCMIGLIGPDGVGKSSLLALLSGAKVVQDGKLTVLGGDIADKKHRQKVCPHIAYMPQGLGKNLYKTLSVEENLQFVGRLFGHDAAERRKRIDELTKSTGLQGFLDRPAGKLSGGMKQKLSLCCSLIHDPDFLILDEPTTGVDPLARAQFWDLINRIRKVRPQMSVIVATAYMDEAQGFDWLAMMDAGAVLKTGTPQELLGQTESNSLEEAFIKLLPEEKKKGYEPVVIPPLPDYGSEVYALEAKDLTVKFGDFTAVDHVNFKIKRGEIFGFLGSNGCGKSTTMKVLTGLLGASEGQAWLFGEPVEGNNIETRRRVGYMSQAFSLYNELTIMQNLVLHAKLFHVPKDKIDDRVQLMLQRFDLEGVKEKLPDDLPLGIRQRLSLAVALVHNPEILILDEPTSGVDPIARDNFWRHLISLSRNDGVTIFISTHFMNEALRCDRMSMMHAGRVLDSASPEQLIQNRQAKTLEEAFIGYLIDAGAGSKDEPEDISQSMTIALEENDSTQKRKAFSTQRVLSYAWREALELTRDPIRATMALLGSVILLLVMGYGITMDVEDLTFAVLDRDQSSLSQNYSMSLSSSRYFIEKESLQGYEDIDQRMRSGDIALAIEIPPNFARNVARGEEVKIAAWIDGSMPSRAETVKGYVQGIHTHWLMQKVLEQTGQDSSSLVNIETRYRYNPDIKSLPAMAPAVLPLLLLMIPAMLTALSVVREKELGSIVNLYVTPVTRSEFLIGKQLPYIILAMLNYFLMCLIIVVLFDVPVKGSFLTLSLASFIFVIFATSIGLLASTITKSQIASMFLVMIGTMVPVMQFAGLITPVSSLEGFGRWFGEIFPATHMINISRGIFNKGLGFDDLQSALWVMLLSVPVIMFAAIALLKKQEQ
;
A
#
# COMPACT_ATOMS: atom_id res chain seq x y z
N MET A 1 4.64 -55.72 -4.22
CA MET A 1 4.44 -55.69 -2.76
C MET A 1 5.84 -55.74 -2.05
N THR A 2 6.62 -54.65 -2.03
CA THR A 2 7.90 -54.59 -1.24
C THR A 2 8.54 -53.20 -1.31
N THR A 3 7.76 -52.11 -1.20
CA THR A 3 8.33 -50.74 -1.12
C THR A 3 7.54 -49.79 -0.19
N GLN A 4 6.64 -50.34 0.63
CA GLN A 4 5.83 -49.53 1.57
C GLN A 4 6.31 -49.52 3.03
N GLN A 5 7.30 -50.35 3.38
CA GLN A 5 7.68 -50.60 4.80
C GLN A 5 8.87 -49.74 5.32
N SER A 6 9.48 -48.83 4.50
CA SER A 6 10.60 -48.02 4.97
C SER A 6 10.27 -46.52 5.15
N ARG A 7 8.97 -46.10 5.08
CA ARG A 7 8.54 -44.71 5.18
C ARG A 7 8.11 -44.21 6.56
N ASN A 8 8.02 -45.08 7.56
CA ASN A 8 7.53 -44.76 8.92
C ASN A 8 8.66 -44.38 9.87
N GLY A 9 9.29 -43.18 9.72
CA GLY A 9 10.27 -42.77 10.73
C GLY A 9 10.92 -41.41 10.61
N SER A 10 10.82 -40.70 9.48
CA SER A 10 11.42 -39.38 9.37
C SER A 10 10.35 -38.28 9.55
N ILE A 11 10.64 -37.31 10.43
CA ILE A 11 9.79 -36.16 10.74
C ILE A 11 10.38 -34.93 10.04
N VAL A 12 9.58 -34.17 9.27
CA VAL A 12 10.02 -32.91 8.63
C VAL A 12 9.96 -31.74 9.59
N ALA A 13 8.97 -31.74 10.47
CA ALA A 13 8.85 -30.73 11.53
C ALA A 13 8.16 -31.29 12.77
N GLU A 14 8.61 -30.86 13.94
CA GLU A 14 8.06 -31.23 15.25
C GLU A 14 7.71 -29.97 16.03
N ILE A 15 6.47 -29.91 16.51
CA ILE A 15 5.87 -28.78 17.20
C ILE A 15 5.54 -29.25 18.61
N GLU A 16 6.12 -28.63 19.64
CA GLU A 16 5.95 -28.99 21.05
C GLU A 16 5.39 -27.79 21.82
N ASN A 17 4.11 -27.86 22.23
CA ASN A 17 3.44 -26.87 23.07
C ASN A 17 3.54 -25.42 22.55
N VAL A 18 3.45 -25.22 21.24
CA VAL A 18 3.59 -23.90 20.62
C VAL A 18 2.32 -23.08 20.81
N SER A 19 2.49 -21.87 21.36
CA SER A 19 1.43 -20.87 21.51
C SER A 19 1.82 -19.56 20.82
N LEU A 20 0.82 -18.87 20.28
CA LEU A 20 1.01 -17.60 19.57
C LEU A 20 -0.14 -16.63 19.84
N LYS A 21 0.19 -15.37 20.19
CA LYS A 21 -0.78 -14.31 20.47
C LYS A 21 -0.57 -13.10 19.57
N TYR A 22 -1.66 -12.51 19.12
CA TYR A 22 -1.73 -11.21 18.46
C TYR A 22 -2.47 -10.23 19.38
N GLY A 23 -1.73 -9.42 20.13
CA GLY A 23 -2.32 -8.56 21.16
C GLY A 23 -3.11 -9.37 22.20
N LYS A 24 -4.43 -9.23 22.20
CA LYS A 24 -5.32 -9.98 23.12
C LYS A 24 -5.83 -11.30 22.53
N THR A 25 -5.67 -11.53 21.22
CA THR A 25 -6.19 -12.72 20.54
C THR A 25 -5.15 -13.83 20.51
N GLU A 26 -5.51 -15.00 21.02
CA GLU A 26 -4.68 -16.20 21.01
C GLU A 26 -4.96 -17.00 19.74
N ALA A 27 -3.99 -16.97 18.81
CA ALA A 27 -4.11 -17.60 17.49
C ALA A 27 -3.73 -19.08 17.50
N LEU A 28 -2.79 -19.48 18.35
CA LEU A 28 -2.40 -20.87 18.59
C LEU A 28 -2.36 -21.13 20.09
N LYS A 29 -2.89 -22.28 20.52
CA LYS A 29 -3.03 -22.68 21.93
C LYS A 29 -2.38 -24.06 22.16
N ASN A 30 -1.19 -24.07 22.74
CA ASN A 30 -0.47 -25.30 23.10
C ASN A 30 -0.48 -26.37 22.00
N VAL A 31 -0.19 -25.96 20.76
CA VAL A 31 -0.18 -26.89 19.62
C VAL A 31 1.00 -27.83 19.73
N SER A 32 0.72 -29.15 19.72
CA SER A 32 1.72 -30.21 19.64
C SER A 32 1.40 -31.12 18.46
N LEU A 33 2.36 -31.26 17.54
CA LEU A 33 2.13 -31.93 16.26
C LEU A 33 3.44 -32.40 15.66
N SER A 34 3.50 -33.64 15.19
CA SER A 34 4.63 -34.19 14.44
C SER A 34 4.23 -34.37 12.97
N LEU A 35 4.96 -33.73 12.06
CA LEU A 35 4.68 -33.73 10.63
C LEU A 35 5.57 -34.75 9.92
N PRO A 36 5.02 -35.77 9.24
CA PRO A 36 5.79 -36.78 8.53
C PRO A 36 6.51 -36.21 7.30
N ALA A 37 7.71 -36.72 6.98
CA ALA A 37 8.49 -36.30 5.82
C ALA A 37 8.09 -37.02 4.53
N GLY A 38 8.37 -36.39 3.36
CA GLY A 38 8.18 -37.02 2.04
C GLY A 38 6.72 -37.22 1.65
N CYS A 39 5.77 -36.57 2.29
CA CYS A 39 4.34 -36.71 2.00
C CYS A 39 3.65 -35.34 1.84
N MET A 40 2.40 -35.36 1.39
CA MET A 40 1.54 -34.18 1.32
C MET A 40 0.66 -34.12 2.57
N ILE A 41 0.89 -33.08 3.35
CA ILE A 41 0.24 -32.84 4.64
C ILE A 41 -0.81 -31.76 4.49
N GLY A 42 -2.05 -32.01 4.93
CA GLY A 42 -3.11 -31.00 4.99
C GLY A 42 -3.34 -30.44 6.38
N LEU A 43 -3.29 -29.12 6.52
CA LEU A 43 -3.84 -28.42 7.67
C LEU A 43 -5.24 -27.95 7.32
N ILE A 44 -6.27 -28.57 7.90
CA ILE A 44 -7.66 -28.37 7.55
C ILE A 44 -8.38 -27.62 8.65
N GLY A 45 -9.22 -26.69 8.28
CA GLY A 45 -10.09 -25.94 9.20
C GLY A 45 -10.57 -24.64 8.58
N PRO A 46 -11.56 -23.97 9.17
CA PRO A 46 -12.08 -22.71 8.70
C PRO A 46 -11.05 -21.57 8.77
N ASP A 47 -11.38 -20.44 8.17
CA ASP A 47 -10.50 -19.27 8.23
C ASP A 47 -10.41 -18.70 9.65
N GLY A 48 -9.22 -18.20 10.00
CA GLY A 48 -8.98 -17.61 11.32
C GLY A 48 -8.63 -18.60 12.45
N VAL A 49 -8.58 -19.91 12.19
CA VAL A 49 -8.25 -20.92 13.24
C VAL A 49 -6.76 -21.08 13.54
N GLY A 50 -5.89 -20.28 12.88
CA GLY A 50 -4.44 -20.31 13.13
C GLY A 50 -3.59 -21.07 12.11
N LYS A 51 -4.16 -21.63 11.01
CA LYS A 51 -3.43 -22.35 9.95
C LYS A 51 -2.26 -21.54 9.40
N SER A 52 -2.53 -20.33 8.88
CA SER A 52 -1.51 -19.45 8.30
C SER A 52 -0.46 -19.01 9.32
N SER A 53 -0.86 -18.85 10.59
CA SER A 53 0.07 -18.55 11.68
C SER A 53 1.04 -19.68 11.93
N LEU A 54 0.57 -20.93 11.91
CA LEU A 54 1.41 -22.11 12.05
C LEU A 54 2.37 -22.28 10.87
N LEU A 55 1.88 -22.05 9.62
CA LEU A 55 2.73 -22.11 8.43
C LEU A 55 3.80 -21.01 8.44
N ALA A 56 3.48 -19.78 8.89
CA ALA A 56 4.45 -18.72 9.04
C ALA A 56 5.54 -19.02 10.09
N LEU A 57 5.20 -19.75 11.15
CA LEU A 57 6.17 -20.24 12.14
C LEU A 57 7.07 -21.32 11.52
N LEU A 58 6.51 -22.30 10.82
CA LEU A 58 7.25 -23.39 10.15
C LEU A 58 8.21 -22.87 9.08
N SER A 59 7.83 -21.82 8.35
CA SER A 59 8.69 -21.19 7.35
C SER A 59 9.81 -20.31 7.96
N GLY A 60 9.78 -20.05 9.28
CA GLY A 60 10.67 -19.12 9.95
C GLY A 60 10.39 -17.64 9.66
N ALA A 61 9.29 -17.31 8.96
CA ALA A 61 8.86 -15.95 8.70
C ALA A 61 8.38 -15.24 9.97
N LYS A 62 7.87 -15.99 10.96
CA LYS A 62 7.37 -15.48 12.23
C LYS A 62 8.20 -15.96 13.42
N VAL A 63 8.25 -15.15 14.47
CA VAL A 63 8.98 -15.47 15.70
C VAL A 63 8.16 -16.46 16.55
N VAL A 64 8.79 -17.53 17.02
CA VAL A 64 8.19 -18.43 18.02
C VAL A 64 8.13 -17.69 19.35
N GLN A 65 6.93 -17.51 19.91
CA GLN A 65 6.71 -16.78 21.17
C GLN A 65 6.83 -17.71 22.37
N ASP A 66 6.25 -18.91 22.27
CA ASP A 66 6.24 -19.91 23.33
C ASP A 66 6.25 -21.30 22.75
N GLY A 67 6.83 -22.28 23.46
CA GLY A 67 7.00 -23.65 22.99
C GLY A 67 8.28 -23.86 22.18
N LYS A 68 8.42 -25.05 21.57
CA LYS A 68 9.57 -25.42 20.75
C LYS A 68 9.14 -25.89 19.36
N LEU A 69 9.86 -25.46 18.33
CA LEU A 69 9.58 -25.77 16.94
C LEU A 69 10.85 -26.23 16.22
N THR A 70 10.90 -27.52 15.93
CA THR A 70 11.98 -28.14 15.17
C THR A 70 11.56 -28.29 13.71
N VAL A 71 12.40 -27.81 12.76
CA VAL A 71 12.15 -27.91 11.32
C VAL A 71 13.43 -28.36 10.63
N LEU A 72 13.35 -29.38 9.76
CA LEU A 72 14.49 -29.95 9.06
C LEU A 72 15.68 -30.30 10.01
N GLY A 73 15.35 -30.89 11.14
CA GLY A 73 16.33 -31.44 12.08
C GLY A 73 16.96 -30.45 13.06
N GLY A 74 16.40 -29.24 13.23
CA GLY A 74 16.87 -28.31 14.26
C GLY A 74 15.86 -27.22 14.61
N ASP A 75 16.13 -26.49 15.70
CA ASP A 75 15.25 -25.46 16.24
C ASP A 75 15.20 -24.24 15.30
N ILE A 76 14.01 -23.89 14.80
CA ILE A 76 13.79 -22.73 13.93
C ILE A 76 13.94 -21.39 14.66
N ALA A 77 13.85 -21.37 16.00
CA ALA A 77 14.12 -20.21 16.81
C ALA A 77 15.61 -19.83 16.80
N ASP A 78 16.51 -20.84 16.66
CA ASP A 78 17.94 -20.56 16.51
C ASP A 78 18.25 -19.88 15.18
N LYS A 79 18.86 -18.70 15.27
CA LYS A 79 19.25 -17.89 14.11
C LYS A 79 20.20 -18.62 13.15
N LYS A 80 21.14 -19.41 13.68
CA LYS A 80 22.13 -20.14 12.86
C LYS A 80 21.45 -21.26 12.08
N HIS A 81 20.61 -22.06 12.75
CA HIS A 81 19.86 -23.13 12.11
C HIS A 81 18.90 -22.55 11.07
N ARG A 82 18.13 -21.51 11.42
CA ARG A 82 17.21 -20.84 10.50
C ARG A 82 17.91 -20.34 9.23
N GLN A 83 19.07 -19.71 9.33
CA GLN A 83 19.85 -19.27 8.16
C GLN A 83 20.31 -20.43 7.27
N LYS A 84 20.55 -21.61 7.86
CA LYS A 84 20.94 -22.79 7.12
C LYS A 84 19.76 -23.41 6.37
N VAL A 85 18.58 -23.51 7.00
CA VAL A 85 17.42 -24.23 6.45
C VAL A 85 16.46 -23.36 5.62
N CYS A 86 16.37 -22.03 5.84
CA CYS A 86 15.52 -21.16 5.01
C CYS A 86 15.70 -21.34 3.49
N PRO A 87 16.91 -21.58 2.95
CA PRO A 87 17.07 -21.85 1.53
C PRO A 87 16.49 -23.20 1.05
N HIS A 88 16.17 -24.09 1.95
CA HIS A 88 15.56 -25.40 1.67
C HIS A 88 14.04 -25.40 1.91
N ILE A 89 13.50 -24.23 2.32
CA ILE A 89 12.08 -24.04 2.58
C ILE A 89 11.52 -23.08 1.53
N ALA A 90 10.42 -23.43 0.89
CA ALA A 90 9.62 -22.52 0.08
C ALA A 90 8.33 -22.20 0.81
N TYR A 91 7.93 -20.92 0.82
CA TYR A 91 6.68 -20.48 1.40
C TYR A 91 5.88 -19.66 0.40
N MET A 92 4.69 -20.12 0.10
CA MET A 92 3.70 -19.45 -0.71
C MET A 92 2.58 -18.92 0.23
N PRO A 93 2.54 -17.62 0.51
CA PRO A 93 1.58 -17.04 1.45
C PRO A 93 0.18 -16.96 0.85
N GLN A 94 -0.83 -16.91 1.71
CA GLN A 94 -2.23 -16.75 1.34
C GLN A 94 -2.48 -15.50 0.50
N GLY A 95 -3.28 -15.62 -0.56
CA GLY A 95 -3.72 -14.56 -1.46
C GLY A 95 -3.02 -14.57 -2.82
N LEU A 96 -3.79 -14.24 -3.85
CA LEU A 96 -3.41 -14.35 -5.26
C LEU A 96 -2.16 -13.52 -5.61
N GLY A 97 -1.00 -14.19 -5.69
CA GLY A 97 0.25 -13.59 -6.10
C GLY A 97 0.84 -12.57 -5.11
N LYS A 98 0.64 -12.73 -3.81
CA LYS A 98 1.24 -11.86 -2.78
C LYS A 98 2.77 -11.85 -2.79
N ASN A 99 3.39 -12.96 -3.16
CA ASN A 99 4.85 -13.06 -3.31
C ASN A 99 5.36 -12.55 -4.67
N LEU A 100 4.47 -12.13 -5.57
CA LEU A 100 4.80 -11.64 -6.91
C LEU A 100 4.88 -10.11 -6.95
N TYR A 101 5.75 -9.62 -7.81
CA TYR A 101 5.82 -8.19 -8.17
C TYR A 101 4.96 -7.95 -9.41
N LYS A 102 3.83 -7.28 -9.23
CA LYS A 102 2.77 -7.12 -10.24
C LYS A 102 3.22 -6.37 -11.49
N THR A 103 4.19 -5.46 -11.35
CA THR A 103 4.77 -4.64 -12.42
C THR A 103 5.83 -5.39 -13.25
N LEU A 104 6.41 -6.44 -12.68
CA LEU A 104 7.39 -7.29 -13.35
C LEU A 104 6.67 -8.33 -14.24
N SER A 105 7.34 -8.72 -15.35
CA SER A 105 6.86 -9.80 -16.20
C SER A 105 7.00 -11.16 -15.53
N VAL A 106 6.45 -12.20 -16.15
CA VAL A 106 6.61 -13.60 -15.69
C VAL A 106 8.09 -13.96 -15.58
N GLU A 107 8.86 -13.71 -16.65
CA GLU A 107 10.28 -14.00 -16.66
C GLU A 107 11.05 -13.19 -15.62
N GLU A 108 10.78 -11.89 -15.51
CA GLU A 108 11.46 -11.00 -14.55
C GLU A 108 11.24 -11.41 -13.09
N ASN A 109 10.02 -11.88 -12.73
CA ASN A 109 9.75 -12.42 -11.40
C ASN A 109 10.62 -13.65 -11.12
N LEU A 110 10.68 -14.59 -12.06
CA LEU A 110 11.48 -15.81 -11.94
C LEU A 110 12.98 -15.51 -11.90
N GLN A 111 13.47 -14.64 -12.80
CA GLN A 111 14.84 -14.16 -12.81
C GLN A 111 15.24 -13.51 -11.48
N PHE A 112 14.35 -12.68 -10.92
CA PHE A 112 14.59 -12.03 -9.63
C PHE A 112 14.75 -13.05 -8.51
N VAL A 113 13.79 -13.96 -8.35
CA VAL A 113 13.85 -14.98 -7.28
C VAL A 113 15.06 -15.88 -7.46
N GLY A 114 15.34 -16.38 -8.67
CA GLY A 114 16.51 -17.21 -8.92
C GLY A 114 17.85 -16.54 -8.57
N ARG A 115 17.98 -15.21 -8.81
CA ARG A 115 19.14 -14.43 -8.37
C ARG A 115 19.27 -14.34 -6.85
N LEU A 116 18.16 -14.26 -6.13
CA LEU A 116 18.19 -14.19 -4.66
C LEU A 116 18.76 -15.46 -4.05
N PHE A 117 18.50 -16.62 -4.68
CA PHE A 117 19.04 -17.91 -4.24
C PHE A 117 20.43 -18.22 -4.77
N GLY A 118 20.98 -17.35 -5.65
CA GLY A 118 22.37 -17.41 -6.09
C GLY A 118 22.64 -18.22 -7.36
N HIS A 119 21.60 -18.61 -8.09
CA HIS A 119 21.75 -19.31 -9.37
C HIS A 119 22.47 -18.43 -10.41
N ASP A 120 23.33 -19.03 -11.21
CA ASP A 120 23.95 -18.34 -12.33
C ASP A 120 22.97 -18.13 -13.50
N ALA A 121 23.41 -17.47 -14.57
CA ALA A 121 22.53 -17.10 -15.68
C ALA A 121 22.04 -18.33 -16.48
N ALA A 122 22.91 -19.33 -16.66
CA ALA A 122 22.60 -20.52 -17.45
C ALA A 122 21.63 -21.45 -16.68
N GLU A 123 21.90 -21.67 -15.40
CA GLU A 123 21.01 -22.45 -14.51
C GLU A 123 19.63 -21.80 -14.38
N ARG A 124 19.56 -20.46 -14.17
CA ARG A 124 18.29 -19.76 -14.12
C ARG A 124 17.49 -19.93 -15.41
N ARG A 125 18.14 -19.75 -16.58
CA ARG A 125 17.44 -19.90 -17.86
C ARG A 125 16.86 -21.29 -18.01
N LYS A 126 17.65 -22.33 -17.75
CA LYS A 126 17.22 -23.71 -17.80
C LYS A 126 15.98 -23.95 -16.90
N ARG A 127 16.05 -23.53 -15.61
CA ARG A 127 14.95 -23.72 -14.65
C ARG A 127 13.70 -22.91 -15.03
N ILE A 128 13.87 -21.70 -15.56
CA ILE A 128 12.74 -20.87 -16.02
C ILE A 128 12.04 -21.57 -17.19
N ASP A 129 12.80 -22.04 -18.18
CA ASP A 129 12.22 -22.70 -19.36
C ASP A 129 11.47 -23.97 -18.97
N GLU A 130 12.03 -24.79 -18.06
CA GLU A 130 11.38 -26.00 -17.54
C GLU A 130 10.10 -25.71 -16.76
N LEU A 131 10.17 -24.78 -15.79
CA LEU A 131 9.02 -24.42 -14.96
C LEU A 131 7.91 -23.76 -15.77
N THR A 132 8.24 -22.88 -16.72
CA THR A 132 7.24 -22.19 -17.54
C THR A 132 6.62 -23.11 -18.59
N LYS A 133 7.39 -24.07 -19.12
CA LYS A 133 6.86 -25.12 -20.01
C LYS A 133 5.90 -26.04 -19.25
N SER A 134 6.28 -26.50 -18.05
CA SER A 134 5.46 -27.39 -17.23
C SER A 134 4.14 -26.78 -16.75
N THR A 135 4.11 -25.45 -16.59
CA THR A 135 2.95 -24.71 -16.09
C THR A 135 2.11 -24.06 -17.19
N GLY A 136 2.55 -24.15 -18.47
CA GLY A 136 1.91 -23.48 -19.61
C GLY A 136 2.08 -21.95 -19.59
N LEU A 137 3.09 -21.43 -18.90
CA LEU A 137 3.39 -19.99 -18.84
C LEU A 137 4.38 -19.53 -19.93
N GLN A 138 4.93 -20.42 -20.73
CA GLN A 138 5.96 -20.12 -21.74
C GLN A 138 5.52 -19.05 -22.74
N GLY A 139 4.26 -19.08 -23.19
CA GLY A 139 3.71 -18.07 -24.10
C GLY A 139 3.43 -16.69 -23.48
N PHE A 140 3.71 -16.52 -22.16
CA PHE A 140 3.36 -15.31 -21.40
C PHE A 140 4.57 -14.67 -20.68
N LEU A 141 5.79 -15.06 -21.06
CA LEU A 141 7.02 -14.64 -20.36
C LEU A 141 7.15 -13.14 -20.22
N ASP A 142 6.79 -12.36 -21.23
CA ASP A 142 6.87 -10.88 -21.23
C ASP A 142 5.66 -10.21 -20.59
N ARG A 143 4.60 -10.98 -20.26
CA ARG A 143 3.38 -10.40 -19.70
C ARG A 143 3.57 -9.99 -18.25
N PRO A 144 3.22 -8.73 -17.86
CA PRO A 144 3.26 -8.32 -16.45
C PRO A 144 2.40 -9.22 -15.56
N ALA A 145 2.93 -9.61 -14.40
CA ALA A 145 2.23 -10.50 -13.46
C ALA A 145 0.87 -9.92 -13.00
N GLY A 146 0.76 -8.59 -12.93
CA GLY A 146 -0.50 -7.92 -12.62
C GLY A 146 -1.62 -8.18 -13.62
N LYS A 147 -1.29 -8.44 -14.89
CA LYS A 147 -2.23 -8.71 -16.00
C LYS A 147 -2.54 -10.20 -16.24
N LEU A 148 -2.02 -11.09 -15.39
CA LEU A 148 -2.32 -12.52 -15.42
C LEU A 148 -3.67 -12.83 -14.78
N SER A 149 -4.31 -13.93 -15.20
CA SER A 149 -5.49 -14.47 -14.50
C SER A 149 -5.13 -14.98 -13.10
N GLY A 150 -6.12 -15.23 -12.26
CA GLY A 150 -5.91 -15.79 -10.92
C GLY A 150 -5.12 -17.08 -10.92
N GLY A 151 -5.54 -18.06 -11.75
CA GLY A 151 -4.85 -19.35 -11.89
C GLY A 151 -3.42 -19.20 -12.44
N MET A 152 -3.19 -18.30 -13.42
CA MET A 152 -1.84 -18.02 -13.93
C MET A 152 -0.94 -17.37 -12.86
N LYS A 153 -1.48 -16.48 -12.02
CA LYS A 153 -0.74 -15.89 -10.90
C LYS A 153 -0.33 -16.97 -9.89
N GLN A 154 -1.21 -17.91 -9.59
CA GLN A 154 -0.88 -19.02 -8.69
C GLN A 154 0.18 -19.96 -9.28
N LYS A 155 0.07 -20.30 -10.57
CA LYS A 155 1.11 -21.07 -11.27
C LYS A 155 2.46 -20.34 -11.24
N LEU A 156 2.49 -19.01 -11.50
CA LEU A 156 3.73 -18.23 -11.40
C LEU A 156 4.26 -18.16 -9.95
N SER A 157 3.37 -17.98 -8.98
CA SER A 157 3.72 -17.99 -7.55
C SER A 157 4.38 -19.31 -7.13
N LEU A 158 3.82 -20.41 -7.58
CA LEU A 158 4.39 -21.75 -7.39
C LEU A 158 5.75 -21.91 -8.09
N CYS A 159 5.90 -21.47 -9.35
CA CYS A 159 7.17 -21.47 -10.06
C CYS A 159 8.25 -20.69 -9.30
N CYS A 160 7.91 -19.49 -8.78
CA CYS A 160 8.82 -18.71 -7.95
C CYS A 160 9.22 -19.43 -6.66
N SER A 161 8.30 -20.21 -6.06
CA SER A 161 8.56 -21.01 -4.87
C SER A 161 9.40 -22.26 -5.15
N LEU A 162 9.35 -22.78 -6.37
CA LEU A 162 10.06 -24.01 -6.77
C LEU A 162 11.42 -23.76 -7.43
N ILE A 163 11.71 -22.53 -7.88
CA ILE A 163 12.90 -22.23 -8.67
C ILE A 163 14.22 -22.57 -7.96
N HIS A 164 14.22 -22.54 -6.63
CA HIS A 164 15.39 -22.85 -5.79
C HIS A 164 15.42 -24.27 -5.25
N ASP A 165 14.50 -25.13 -5.70
CA ASP A 165 14.47 -26.55 -5.42
C ASP A 165 14.35 -26.90 -3.92
N PRO A 166 13.24 -26.55 -3.24
CA PRO A 166 13.09 -26.73 -1.80
C PRO A 166 12.90 -28.20 -1.38
N ASP A 167 13.36 -28.54 -0.18
CA ASP A 167 13.06 -29.83 0.48
C ASP A 167 11.72 -29.80 1.20
N PHE A 168 11.27 -28.60 1.60
CA PHE A 168 10.00 -28.38 2.28
C PHE A 168 9.21 -27.26 1.63
N LEU A 169 8.08 -27.59 1.00
CA LEU A 169 7.17 -26.66 0.34
C LEU A 169 5.96 -26.37 1.22
N ILE A 170 5.75 -25.11 1.57
CA ILE A 170 4.67 -24.63 2.43
C ILE A 170 3.71 -23.79 1.60
N LEU A 171 2.45 -24.24 1.49
CA LEU A 171 1.40 -23.63 0.69
C LEU A 171 0.24 -23.16 1.59
N ASP A 172 -0.02 -21.88 1.62
CA ASP A 172 -1.08 -21.29 2.43
C ASP A 172 -2.27 -20.91 1.54
N GLU A 173 -3.31 -21.73 1.56
CA GLU A 173 -4.52 -21.59 0.75
C GLU A 173 -4.23 -21.34 -0.75
N PRO A 174 -3.46 -22.20 -1.40
CA PRO A 174 -2.94 -21.96 -2.75
C PRO A 174 -4.01 -21.89 -3.83
N THR A 175 -5.19 -22.44 -3.59
CA THR A 175 -6.29 -22.55 -4.57
C THR A 175 -7.47 -21.65 -4.25
N THR A 176 -7.39 -20.85 -3.17
CA THR A 176 -8.46 -19.93 -2.79
C THR A 176 -8.64 -18.84 -3.85
N GLY A 177 -9.87 -18.68 -4.31
CA GLY A 177 -10.20 -17.73 -5.39
C GLY A 177 -9.73 -18.17 -6.79
N VAL A 178 -9.42 -19.43 -6.98
CA VAL A 178 -9.07 -20.03 -8.28
C VAL A 178 -10.24 -20.87 -8.79
N ASP A 179 -10.51 -20.79 -10.08
CA ASP A 179 -11.57 -21.58 -10.70
C ASP A 179 -11.27 -23.10 -10.69
N PRO A 180 -12.30 -23.98 -10.75
CA PRO A 180 -12.13 -25.42 -10.62
C PRO A 180 -11.16 -26.06 -11.61
N LEU A 181 -11.15 -25.62 -12.87
CA LEU A 181 -10.22 -26.15 -13.87
C LEU A 181 -8.77 -25.80 -13.53
N ALA A 182 -8.51 -24.53 -13.22
CA ALA A 182 -7.17 -24.08 -12.84
C ALA A 182 -6.71 -24.72 -11.49
N ARG A 183 -7.66 -25.02 -10.60
CA ARG A 183 -7.44 -25.75 -9.33
C ARG A 183 -7.01 -27.20 -9.62
N ALA A 184 -7.74 -27.93 -10.45
CA ALA A 184 -7.39 -29.28 -10.85
C ALA A 184 -5.99 -29.34 -11.51
N GLN A 185 -5.69 -28.41 -12.41
CA GLN A 185 -4.38 -28.28 -13.04
C GLN A 185 -3.26 -27.98 -12.03
N PHE A 186 -3.53 -27.16 -11.00
CA PHE A 186 -2.56 -26.88 -9.95
C PHE A 186 -2.19 -28.13 -9.14
N TRP A 187 -3.18 -28.91 -8.72
CA TRP A 187 -2.93 -30.14 -7.97
C TRP A 187 -2.27 -31.23 -8.82
N ASP A 188 -2.64 -31.35 -10.09
CA ASP A 188 -1.95 -32.26 -11.00
C ASP A 188 -0.47 -31.90 -11.16
N LEU A 189 -0.16 -30.60 -11.29
CA LEU A 189 1.21 -30.10 -11.34
C LEU A 189 2.00 -30.48 -10.06
N ILE A 190 1.44 -30.23 -8.87
CA ILE A 190 2.08 -30.61 -7.59
C ILE A 190 2.33 -32.12 -7.54
N ASN A 191 1.36 -32.93 -7.95
CA ASN A 191 1.50 -34.37 -7.96
C ASN A 191 2.57 -34.88 -8.95
N ARG A 192 2.71 -34.25 -10.13
CA ARG A 192 3.79 -34.53 -11.08
C ARG A 192 5.16 -34.18 -10.47
N ILE A 193 5.31 -33.04 -9.84
CA ILE A 193 6.55 -32.62 -9.18
C ILE A 193 6.92 -33.59 -8.08
N ARG A 194 5.97 -34.01 -7.24
CA ARG A 194 6.21 -35.01 -6.18
C ARG A 194 6.62 -36.37 -6.70
N LYS A 195 6.12 -36.82 -7.87
CA LYS A 195 6.57 -38.07 -8.51
C LYS A 195 8.04 -37.99 -8.90
N VAL A 196 8.53 -36.86 -9.35
CA VAL A 196 9.94 -36.63 -9.69
C VAL A 196 10.78 -36.43 -8.42
N ARG A 197 10.22 -35.83 -7.37
CA ARG A 197 10.88 -35.55 -6.09
C ARG A 197 10.16 -36.18 -4.88
N PRO A 198 10.26 -37.49 -4.71
CA PRO A 198 9.55 -38.22 -3.64
C PRO A 198 10.02 -37.84 -2.23
N GLN A 199 11.18 -37.21 -2.09
CA GLN A 199 11.73 -36.75 -0.81
C GLN A 199 11.15 -35.39 -0.36
N MET A 200 10.58 -34.59 -1.28
CA MET A 200 10.01 -33.29 -0.97
C MET A 200 8.77 -33.42 -0.11
N SER A 201 8.78 -32.77 1.06
CA SER A 201 7.60 -32.67 1.92
C SER A 201 6.78 -31.46 1.51
N VAL A 202 5.46 -31.61 1.44
CA VAL A 202 4.54 -30.51 1.09
C VAL A 202 3.53 -30.37 2.22
N ILE A 203 3.39 -29.15 2.77
CA ILE A 203 2.31 -28.83 3.71
C ILE A 203 1.38 -27.80 3.10
N VAL A 204 0.10 -28.03 3.18
CA VAL A 204 -0.97 -27.23 2.58
C VAL A 204 -1.96 -26.84 3.66
N ALA A 205 -2.16 -25.54 3.88
CA ALA A 205 -3.34 -25.08 4.61
C ALA A 205 -4.47 -24.87 3.63
N THR A 206 -5.64 -25.40 3.92
CA THR A 206 -6.85 -25.22 3.10
C THR A 206 -8.11 -25.23 3.95
N ALA A 207 -9.10 -24.41 3.54
CA ALA A 207 -10.47 -24.48 4.04
C ALA A 207 -11.33 -25.44 3.20
N TYR A 208 -10.81 -25.88 2.03
CA TYR A 208 -11.50 -26.79 1.10
C TYR A 208 -11.27 -28.26 1.52
N MET A 209 -12.23 -28.84 2.20
CA MET A 209 -12.10 -30.22 2.71
C MET A 209 -12.12 -31.27 1.61
N ASP A 210 -12.76 -30.98 0.48
CA ASP A 210 -12.80 -31.87 -0.69
C ASP A 210 -11.40 -32.08 -1.29
N GLU A 211 -10.57 -31.02 -1.34
CA GLU A 211 -9.18 -31.11 -1.83
C GLU A 211 -8.33 -32.02 -0.94
N ALA A 212 -8.59 -31.96 0.35
CA ALA A 212 -7.81 -32.68 1.35
C ALA A 212 -8.00 -34.20 1.29
N GLN A 213 -9.04 -34.72 0.62
CA GLN A 213 -9.22 -36.14 0.37
C GLN A 213 -8.07 -36.77 -0.44
N GLY A 214 -7.39 -35.95 -1.28
CA GLY A 214 -6.24 -36.37 -2.08
C GLY A 214 -4.89 -36.25 -1.36
N PHE A 215 -4.83 -35.84 -0.09
CA PHE A 215 -3.60 -35.68 0.66
C PHE A 215 -3.24 -36.94 1.42
N ASP A 216 -1.93 -37.10 1.72
CA ASP A 216 -1.44 -38.32 2.37
C ASP A 216 -1.76 -38.34 3.88
N TRP A 217 -1.73 -37.15 4.53
CA TRP A 217 -1.92 -37.01 5.96
C TRP A 217 -2.56 -35.67 6.32
N LEU A 218 -3.39 -35.66 7.35
CA LEU A 218 -4.20 -34.51 7.71
C LEU A 218 -4.06 -34.12 9.19
N ALA A 219 -4.10 -32.84 9.49
CA ALA A 219 -4.31 -32.28 10.81
C ALA A 219 -5.52 -31.33 10.78
N MET A 220 -6.58 -31.66 11.52
CA MET A 220 -7.77 -30.85 11.64
C MET A 220 -7.61 -29.85 12.77
N MET A 221 -7.86 -28.56 12.50
CA MET A 221 -7.66 -27.46 13.44
C MET A 221 -8.94 -26.66 13.66
N ASP A 222 -9.18 -26.27 14.90
CA ASP A 222 -10.23 -25.34 15.29
C ASP A 222 -9.76 -24.45 16.45
N ALA A 223 -10.14 -23.18 16.45
CA ALA A 223 -9.89 -22.20 17.52
C ALA A 223 -8.46 -22.19 18.09
N GLY A 224 -7.47 -22.39 17.24
CA GLY A 224 -6.04 -22.37 17.60
C GLY A 224 -5.48 -23.70 18.12
N ALA A 225 -6.27 -24.77 18.13
CA ALA A 225 -5.87 -26.09 18.60
C ALA A 225 -6.01 -27.16 17.50
N VAL A 226 -5.25 -28.26 17.62
CA VAL A 226 -5.40 -29.45 16.78
C VAL A 226 -6.48 -30.34 17.38
N LEU A 227 -7.50 -30.66 16.58
CA LEU A 227 -8.59 -31.54 16.99
C LEU A 227 -8.19 -33.03 16.86
N LYS A 228 -7.69 -33.39 15.67
CA LYS A 228 -7.33 -34.76 15.34
C LYS A 228 -6.35 -34.80 14.18
N THR A 229 -5.56 -35.89 14.13
CA THR A 229 -4.58 -36.13 13.05
C THR A 229 -4.70 -37.55 12.52
N GLY A 230 -4.36 -37.79 11.27
CA GLY A 230 -4.36 -39.13 10.66
C GLY A 230 -4.46 -39.05 9.13
N THR A 231 -4.51 -40.18 8.47
CA THR A 231 -4.82 -40.28 7.04
C THR A 231 -6.32 -39.92 6.81
N PRO A 232 -6.72 -39.46 5.61
CA PRO A 232 -8.12 -39.22 5.31
C PRO A 232 -9.04 -40.40 5.64
N GLN A 233 -8.62 -41.64 5.30
CA GLN A 233 -9.38 -42.85 5.55
C GLN A 233 -9.49 -43.18 7.05
N GLU A 234 -8.44 -42.98 7.82
CA GLU A 234 -8.48 -43.17 9.27
C GLU A 234 -9.44 -42.20 9.95
N LEU A 235 -9.42 -40.93 9.53
CA LEU A 235 -10.31 -39.89 10.08
C LEU A 235 -11.77 -40.16 9.75
N LEU A 236 -12.08 -40.54 8.50
CA LEU A 236 -13.43 -40.95 8.10
C LEU A 236 -13.91 -42.18 8.84
N GLY A 237 -13.05 -43.19 9.00
CA GLY A 237 -13.40 -44.43 9.73
C GLY A 237 -13.62 -44.21 11.22
N GLN A 238 -12.78 -43.39 11.87
CA GLN A 238 -12.91 -43.08 13.31
C GLN A 238 -14.15 -42.23 13.65
N THR A 239 -14.62 -41.42 12.68
CA THR A 239 -15.80 -40.56 12.88
C THR A 239 -17.08 -41.16 12.28
N GLU A 240 -16.98 -42.35 11.64
CA GLU A 240 -18.09 -42.94 10.89
C GLU A 240 -18.78 -41.97 9.95
N SER A 241 -17.98 -41.24 9.14
CA SER A 241 -18.43 -40.16 8.28
C SER A 241 -18.18 -40.47 6.80
N ASN A 242 -19.07 -39.97 5.93
CA ASN A 242 -18.94 -40.15 4.48
C ASN A 242 -18.09 -39.04 3.81
N SER A 243 -17.86 -37.94 4.48
CA SER A 243 -17.05 -36.81 3.99
C SER A 243 -16.15 -36.26 5.08
N LEU A 244 -15.03 -35.61 4.68
CA LEU A 244 -14.15 -34.92 5.62
C LEU A 244 -14.84 -33.73 6.30
N GLU A 245 -15.81 -33.09 5.65
CA GLU A 245 -16.61 -32.03 6.23
C GLU A 245 -17.49 -32.55 7.37
N GLU A 246 -18.16 -33.68 7.18
CA GLU A 246 -18.95 -34.34 8.24
C GLU A 246 -18.02 -34.80 9.39
N ALA A 247 -16.86 -35.38 9.06
CA ALA A 247 -15.86 -35.79 10.04
C ALA A 247 -15.38 -34.59 10.88
N PHE A 248 -15.12 -33.45 10.23
CA PHE A 248 -14.71 -32.23 10.92
C PHE A 248 -15.80 -31.74 11.89
N ILE A 249 -17.07 -31.67 11.45
CA ILE A 249 -18.19 -31.26 12.29
C ILE A 249 -18.34 -32.18 13.50
N LYS A 250 -18.20 -33.51 13.32
CA LYS A 250 -18.29 -34.47 14.42
C LYS A 250 -17.14 -34.32 15.43
N LEU A 251 -15.97 -33.85 15.01
CA LEU A 251 -14.81 -33.61 15.87
C LEU A 251 -14.85 -32.29 16.64
N LEU A 252 -15.70 -31.34 16.26
CA LEU A 252 -15.84 -30.08 16.98
C LEU A 252 -16.33 -30.28 18.41
N PRO A 253 -16.03 -29.35 19.34
CA PRO A 253 -16.56 -29.35 20.70
C PRO A 253 -18.09 -29.31 20.71
N GLU A 254 -18.71 -29.98 21.68
CA GLU A 254 -20.19 -30.07 21.83
C GLU A 254 -20.86 -28.70 21.89
N GLU A 255 -20.20 -27.70 22.46
CA GLU A 255 -20.72 -26.33 22.56
C GLU A 255 -20.96 -25.71 21.16
N LYS A 256 -20.12 -26.03 20.18
CA LYS A 256 -20.24 -25.55 18.79
C LYS A 256 -21.23 -26.31 17.96
N LYS A 257 -21.49 -27.57 18.32
CA LYS A 257 -22.47 -28.46 17.66
C LYS A 257 -23.91 -28.19 18.13
N LYS A 258 -24.08 -27.53 19.25
CA LYS A 258 -25.40 -27.33 19.88
C LYS A 258 -26.36 -26.63 18.91
N GLY A 259 -27.42 -27.35 18.50
CA GLY A 259 -28.41 -26.84 17.55
C GLY A 259 -28.02 -26.96 16.07
N TYR A 260 -26.95 -27.68 15.75
CA TYR A 260 -26.60 -28.00 14.35
C TYR A 260 -27.55 -29.11 13.81
N GLU A 261 -28.18 -28.81 12.70
CA GLU A 261 -28.94 -29.77 11.89
C GLU A 261 -28.48 -29.67 10.44
N PRO A 262 -28.41 -30.77 9.68
CA PRO A 262 -28.11 -30.70 8.23
C PRO A 262 -29.10 -29.81 7.48
N VAL A 263 -28.61 -29.12 6.46
CA VAL A 263 -29.46 -28.27 5.62
C VAL A 263 -30.32 -29.13 4.70
N VAL A 264 -31.62 -29.01 4.84
CA VAL A 264 -32.62 -29.63 3.94
C VAL A 264 -33.21 -28.53 3.07
N ILE A 265 -33.30 -28.78 1.74
CA ILE A 265 -33.85 -27.82 0.78
C ILE A 265 -35.22 -28.27 0.39
N PRO A 266 -36.30 -27.62 0.88
CA PRO A 266 -37.66 -27.93 0.45
C PRO A 266 -37.82 -27.55 -1.04
N PRO A 267 -38.74 -28.25 -1.77
CA PRO A 267 -39.05 -27.89 -3.13
C PRO A 267 -39.58 -26.47 -3.25
N LEU A 268 -39.34 -25.81 -4.37
CA LEU A 268 -39.82 -24.44 -4.63
C LEU A 268 -41.32 -24.41 -4.67
N PRO A 269 -42.01 -23.60 -3.81
CA PRO A 269 -43.46 -23.42 -3.88
C PRO A 269 -43.84 -22.78 -5.22
N ASP A 270 -45.05 -23.12 -5.71
CA ASP A 270 -45.60 -22.44 -6.88
C ASP A 270 -46.26 -21.11 -6.41
N TYR A 271 -45.55 -20.02 -6.72
CA TYR A 271 -46.06 -18.66 -6.41
C TYR A 271 -47.08 -18.13 -7.41
N GLY A 272 -47.53 -18.94 -8.41
CA GLY A 272 -48.61 -18.61 -9.33
C GLY A 272 -48.40 -17.39 -10.23
N SER A 273 -47.14 -16.94 -10.38
CA SER A 273 -46.80 -15.77 -11.18
C SER A 273 -46.29 -16.18 -12.57
N GLU A 274 -46.93 -15.67 -13.62
CA GLU A 274 -46.47 -15.81 -15.02
C GLU A 274 -45.22 -14.92 -15.32
N VAL A 275 -44.93 -13.94 -14.44
CA VAL A 275 -43.82 -12.97 -14.64
C VAL A 275 -42.58 -13.47 -13.93
N TYR A 276 -41.46 -13.51 -14.71
CA TYR A 276 -40.15 -13.83 -14.16
C TYR A 276 -39.67 -12.70 -13.20
N ALA A 277 -39.05 -13.06 -12.09
CA ALA A 277 -38.49 -12.09 -11.17
C ALA A 277 -37.28 -11.37 -11.77
N LEU A 278 -36.44 -12.13 -12.50
CA LEU A 278 -35.27 -11.63 -13.20
C LEU A 278 -35.26 -12.24 -14.61
N GLU A 279 -35.07 -11.40 -15.63
CA GLU A 279 -34.86 -11.83 -17.02
C GLU A 279 -33.71 -11.02 -17.64
N ALA A 280 -32.81 -11.69 -18.35
CA ALA A 280 -31.81 -11.07 -19.20
C ALA A 280 -31.90 -11.65 -20.60
N LYS A 281 -31.86 -10.78 -21.64
CA LYS A 281 -31.90 -11.18 -23.04
C LYS A 281 -30.80 -10.49 -23.80
N ASP A 282 -29.93 -11.31 -24.43
CA ASP A 282 -28.77 -10.89 -25.22
C ASP A 282 -27.89 -9.85 -24.52
N LEU A 283 -27.79 -9.98 -23.17
CA LEU A 283 -27.11 -9.02 -22.33
C LEU A 283 -25.59 -9.00 -22.64
N THR A 284 -25.12 -7.84 -23.08
CA THR A 284 -23.71 -7.64 -23.46
C THR A 284 -23.14 -6.42 -22.77
N VAL A 285 -21.93 -6.56 -22.21
CA VAL A 285 -21.19 -5.46 -21.56
C VAL A 285 -19.77 -5.39 -22.10
N LYS A 286 -19.42 -4.23 -22.65
CA LYS A 286 -18.10 -3.94 -23.24
C LYS A 286 -17.37 -2.84 -22.44
N PHE A 287 -16.08 -3.02 -22.25
CA PHE A 287 -15.16 -2.01 -21.68
C PHE A 287 -14.07 -1.73 -22.72
N GLY A 288 -14.25 -0.70 -23.53
CA GLY A 288 -13.42 -0.48 -24.70
C GLY A 288 -13.50 -1.69 -25.65
N ASP A 289 -12.36 -2.26 -26.00
CA ASP A 289 -12.29 -3.44 -26.88
C ASP A 289 -12.55 -4.78 -26.16
N PHE A 290 -12.68 -4.77 -24.83
CA PHE A 290 -12.89 -5.97 -24.03
C PHE A 290 -14.37 -6.22 -23.77
N THR A 291 -14.88 -7.39 -24.21
CA THR A 291 -16.24 -7.84 -23.90
C THR A 291 -16.24 -8.68 -22.63
N ALA A 292 -16.82 -8.15 -21.57
CA ALA A 292 -16.87 -8.79 -20.26
C ALA A 292 -18.08 -9.74 -20.11
N VAL A 293 -19.19 -9.43 -20.78
CA VAL A 293 -20.42 -10.22 -20.84
C VAL A 293 -20.86 -10.23 -22.30
N ASP A 294 -21.15 -11.39 -22.85
CA ASP A 294 -21.38 -11.60 -24.27
C ASP A 294 -22.66 -12.43 -24.52
N HIS A 295 -23.76 -11.76 -24.93
CA HIS A 295 -25.05 -12.32 -25.26
C HIS A 295 -25.63 -13.28 -24.20
N VAL A 296 -25.57 -12.88 -22.94
CA VAL A 296 -26.04 -13.70 -21.81
C VAL A 296 -27.57 -13.67 -21.75
N ASN A 297 -28.16 -14.86 -21.63
CA ASN A 297 -29.60 -15.07 -21.54
C ASN A 297 -29.93 -15.95 -20.36
N PHE A 298 -30.88 -15.51 -19.51
CA PHE A 298 -31.43 -16.33 -18.40
C PHE A 298 -32.78 -15.77 -17.95
N LYS A 299 -33.58 -16.65 -17.27
CA LYS A 299 -34.88 -16.33 -16.68
C LYS A 299 -34.94 -16.98 -15.30
N ILE A 300 -35.32 -16.21 -14.27
CA ILE A 300 -35.40 -16.67 -12.89
C ILE A 300 -36.83 -16.48 -12.40
N LYS A 301 -37.41 -17.53 -11.81
CA LYS A 301 -38.75 -17.49 -11.26
C LYS A 301 -38.77 -16.79 -9.90
N ARG A 302 -39.95 -16.33 -9.47
CA ARG A 302 -40.13 -15.75 -8.12
C ARG A 302 -39.83 -16.79 -7.04
N GLY A 303 -39.07 -16.37 -6.00
CA GLY A 303 -38.68 -17.24 -4.89
C GLY A 303 -37.63 -18.30 -5.24
N GLU A 304 -37.14 -18.36 -6.48
CA GLU A 304 -36.12 -19.31 -6.89
C GLU A 304 -34.72 -18.91 -6.32
N ILE A 305 -33.95 -19.90 -5.88
CA ILE A 305 -32.53 -19.76 -5.56
C ILE A 305 -31.73 -20.13 -6.80
N PHE A 306 -31.24 -19.14 -7.54
CA PHE A 306 -30.54 -19.32 -8.80
C PHE A 306 -29.03 -19.12 -8.65
N GLY A 307 -28.26 -20.15 -9.01
CA GLY A 307 -26.82 -20.18 -8.92
C GLY A 307 -26.16 -19.66 -10.21
N PHE A 308 -25.09 -18.87 -10.05
CA PHE A 308 -24.23 -18.44 -11.16
C PHE A 308 -22.82 -18.97 -10.92
N LEU A 309 -22.51 -20.10 -11.58
CA LEU A 309 -21.24 -20.79 -11.44
C LEU A 309 -20.32 -20.42 -12.62
N GLY A 310 -19.06 -20.07 -12.34
CA GLY A 310 -18.14 -19.76 -13.42
C GLY A 310 -16.73 -19.45 -12.95
N SER A 311 -15.79 -19.50 -13.89
CA SER A 311 -14.39 -19.13 -13.64
C SER A 311 -14.25 -17.68 -13.22
N ASN A 312 -13.12 -17.34 -12.55
CA ASN A 312 -12.85 -15.97 -12.19
C ASN A 312 -12.64 -15.08 -13.42
N GLY A 313 -13.27 -13.90 -13.40
CA GLY A 313 -13.22 -12.97 -14.52
C GLY A 313 -14.12 -13.35 -15.70
N CYS A 314 -15.01 -14.36 -15.58
CA CYS A 314 -15.94 -14.74 -16.64
C CYS A 314 -17.15 -13.82 -16.80
N GLY A 315 -17.25 -12.73 -16.00
CA GLY A 315 -18.34 -11.74 -16.12
C GLY A 315 -19.42 -11.82 -15.05
N LYS A 316 -19.38 -12.73 -14.05
CA LYS A 316 -20.41 -12.88 -12.99
C LYS A 316 -20.74 -11.57 -12.30
N SER A 317 -19.74 -10.95 -11.64
CA SER A 317 -19.93 -9.69 -10.93
C SER A 317 -20.31 -8.52 -11.84
N THR A 318 -19.91 -8.55 -13.14
CA THR A 318 -20.34 -7.57 -14.13
C THR A 318 -21.83 -7.72 -14.43
N THR A 319 -22.31 -8.96 -14.64
CA THR A 319 -23.73 -9.28 -14.83
C THR A 319 -24.54 -8.81 -13.62
N MET A 320 -24.10 -9.12 -12.40
CA MET A 320 -24.76 -8.67 -11.17
C MET A 320 -24.86 -7.15 -11.06
N LYS A 321 -23.81 -6.41 -11.45
CA LYS A 321 -23.86 -4.94 -11.47
C LYS A 321 -24.86 -4.38 -12.47
N VAL A 322 -25.08 -5.07 -13.58
CA VAL A 322 -26.15 -4.68 -14.51
C VAL A 322 -27.52 -4.93 -13.90
N LEU A 323 -27.72 -6.10 -13.29
CA LEU A 323 -29.00 -6.45 -12.64
C LEU A 323 -29.34 -5.53 -11.46
N THR A 324 -28.35 -4.97 -10.80
CA THR A 324 -28.54 -3.98 -9.70
C THR A 324 -28.69 -2.55 -10.20
N GLY A 325 -28.63 -2.30 -11.52
CA GLY A 325 -28.63 -0.95 -12.08
C GLY A 325 -27.39 -0.11 -11.75
N LEU A 326 -26.30 -0.75 -11.30
CA LEU A 326 -25.02 -0.07 -11.04
C LEU A 326 -24.18 0.11 -12.31
N LEU A 327 -24.48 -0.67 -13.34
CA LEU A 327 -23.79 -0.62 -14.63
C LEU A 327 -24.83 -0.74 -15.76
N GLY A 328 -24.72 0.09 -16.78
CA GLY A 328 -25.56 -0.02 -17.96
C GLY A 328 -25.09 -1.16 -18.88
N ALA A 329 -26.01 -1.86 -19.54
CA ALA A 329 -25.70 -2.78 -20.61
C ALA A 329 -25.22 -2.03 -21.85
N SER A 330 -24.25 -2.61 -22.60
CA SER A 330 -23.82 -2.08 -23.90
C SER A 330 -24.79 -2.46 -25.00
N GLU A 331 -25.32 -3.71 -24.98
CA GLU A 331 -26.31 -4.26 -25.87
C GLU A 331 -27.23 -5.23 -25.10
N GLY A 332 -28.44 -5.48 -25.61
CA GLY A 332 -29.43 -6.31 -24.93
C GLY A 332 -30.06 -5.60 -23.72
N GLN A 333 -30.86 -6.31 -22.95
CA GLN A 333 -31.63 -5.73 -21.84
C GLN A 333 -31.87 -6.73 -20.73
N ALA A 334 -32.02 -6.21 -19.49
CA ALA A 334 -32.44 -6.96 -18.31
C ALA A 334 -33.74 -6.38 -17.74
N TRP A 335 -34.56 -7.23 -17.14
CA TRP A 335 -35.85 -6.87 -16.54
C TRP A 335 -35.92 -7.42 -15.11
N LEU A 336 -36.58 -6.64 -14.25
CA LEU A 336 -36.98 -7.01 -12.89
C LEU A 336 -38.51 -7.01 -12.84
N PHE A 337 -39.12 -8.15 -12.59
CA PHE A 337 -40.60 -8.31 -12.60
C PHE A 337 -41.25 -7.68 -13.84
N GLY A 338 -40.66 -7.84 -15.00
CA GLY A 338 -41.17 -7.29 -16.27
C GLY A 338 -40.84 -5.82 -16.53
N GLU A 339 -40.26 -5.09 -15.59
CA GLU A 339 -39.81 -3.72 -15.77
C GLU A 339 -38.32 -3.66 -16.17
N PRO A 340 -37.96 -2.86 -17.18
CA PRO A 340 -36.57 -2.79 -17.64
C PRO A 340 -35.65 -2.17 -16.57
N VAL A 341 -34.47 -2.74 -16.43
CA VAL A 341 -33.41 -2.23 -15.54
C VAL A 341 -32.71 -1.06 -16.23
N GLU A 342 -32.98 0.15 -15.78
CA GLU A 342 -32.30 1.36 -16.25
C GLU A 342 -31.20 1.78 -15.27
N GLY A 343 -30.02 2.09 -15.81
CA GLY A 343 -28.92 2.66 -15.02
C GLY A 343 -29.34 4.01 -14.42
N ASN A 344 -29.31 4.17 -13.10
CA ASN A 344 -29.75 5.31 -12.29
C ASN A 344 -31.19 5.30 -11.78
N ASN A 345 -31.99 4.28 -12.04
CA ASN A 345 -33.33 4.21 -11.43
C ASN A 345 -33.25 3.80 -9.96
N ILE A 346 -33.59 4.72 -9.03
CA ILE A 346 -33.58 4.50 -7.57
C ILE A 346 -34.65 3.48 -7.17
N GLU A 347 -35.81 3.47 -7.83
CA GLU A 347 -36.91 2.53 -7.54
C GLU A 347 -36.49 1.08 -7.79
N THR A 348 -35.78 0.83 -8.89
CA THR A 348 -35.21 -0.48 -9.19
C THR A 348 -34.26 -0.96 -8.11
N ARG A 349 -33.41 -0.04 -7.59
CA ARG A 349 -32.45 -0.35 -6.51
C ARG A 349 -33.11 -0.65 -5.17
N ARG A 350 -34.27 -0.06 -4.88
CA ARG A 350 -35.04 -0.34 -3.67
C ARG A 350 -35.60 -1.76 -3.63
N ARG A 351 -35.84 -2.36 -4.81
CA ARG A 351 -36.37 -3.75 -4.90
C ARG A 351 -35.27 -4.81 -4.79
N VAL A 352 -33.99 -4.41 -4.83
CA VAL A 352 -32.84 -5.31 -4.85
C VAL A 352 -31.98 -5.11 -3.61
N GLY A 353 -31.73 -6.17 -2.86
CA GLY A 353 -30.68 -6.26 -1.85
C GLY A 353 -29.41 -6.79 -2.49
N TYR A 354 -28.27 -6.17 -2.24
CA TYR A 354 -26.98 -6.56 -2.79
C TYR A 354 -25.94 -6.81 -1.70
N MET A 355 -25.28 -7.95 -1.76
CA MET A 355 -24.15 -8.30 -0.90
C MET A 355 -22.93 -8.58 -1.78
N SER A 356 -21.90 -7.76 -1.63
CA SER A 356 -20.63 -7.89 -2.38
C SER A 356 -19.71 -8.95 -1.76
N GLN A 357 -18.79 -9.49 -2.56
CA GLN A 357 -17.79 -10.48 -2.13
C GLN A 357 -16.91 -9.96 -0.98
N ALA A 358 -16.43 -8.72 -1.07
CA ALA A 358 -15.69 -8.08 0.01
C ALA A 358 -16.65 -7.48 1.04
N PHE A 359 -16.29 -7.55 2.31
CA PHE A 359 -17.03 -6.85 3.36
C PHE A 359 -17.01 -5.34 3.07
N SER A 360 -18.17 -4.76 2.78
CA SER A 360 -18.33 -3.39 2.30
C SER A 360 -19.03 -2.46 3.29
N LEU A 361 -19.22 -2.90 4.52
CA LEU A 361 -19.83 -2.11 5.58
C LEU A 361 -18.75 -1.28 6.31
N TYR A 362 -19.21 -0.29 7.07
CA TYR A 362 -18.32 0.62 7.81
C TYR A 362 -17.79 -0.05 9.08
N ASN A 363 -16.49 -0.29 9.13
CA ASN A 363 -15.81 -0.92 10.26
C ASN A 363 -15.76 -0.02 11.50
N GLU A 364 -15.89 1.29 11.32
CA GLU A 364 -15.92 2.29 12.40
C GLU A 364 -17.30 2.41 13.08
N LEU A 365 -18.33 1.80 12.49
CA LEU A 365 -19.69 1.80 13.02
C LEU A 365 -20.01 0.46 13.66
N THR A 366 -20.78 0.48 14.76
CA THR A 366 -21.29 -0.75 15.38
C THR A 366 -22.26 -1.48 14.44
N ILE A 367 -22.60 -2.73 14.75
CA ILE A 367 -23.62 -3.49 14.01
C ILE A 367 -24.92 -2.72 13.92
N MET A 368 -25.41 -2.19 15.06
CA MET A 368 -26.64 -1.41 15.11
C MET A 368 -26.55 -0.15 14.26
N GLN A 369 -25.44 0.60 14.35
CA GLN A 369 -25.22 1.81 13.56
C GLN A 369 -25.17 1.53 12.06
N ASN A 370 -24.54 0.43 11.62
CA ASN A 370 -24.55 0.02 10.22
C ASN A 370 -25.98 -0.25 9.72
N LEU A 371 -26.79 -0.99 10.48
CA LEU A 371 -28.18 -1.27 10.11
C LEU A 371 -29.02 0.01 10.02
N VAL A 372 -28.91 0.90 11.01
CA VAL A 372 -29.62 2.19 11.01
C VAL A 372 -29.22 3.08 9.84
N LEU A 373 -27.91 3.15 9.56
CA LEU A 373 -27.38 3.94 8.44
C LEU A 373 -27.95 3.45 7.11
N HIS A 374 -27.89 2.14 6.85
CA HIS A 374 -28.39 1.59 5.60
C HIS A 374 -29.93 1.68 5.49
N ALA A 375 -30.67 1.50 6.58
CA ALA A 375 -32.10 1.76 6.59
C ALA A 375 -32.43 3.20 6.14
N LYS A 376 -31.66 4.20 6.60
CA LYS A 376 -31.80 5.58 6.18
C LYS A 376 -31.39 5.80 4.71
N LEU A 377 -30.29 5.17 4.26
CA LEU A 377 -29.81 5.27 2.87
C LEU A 377 -30.84 4.68 1.87
N PHE A 378 -31.51 3.59 2.24
CA PHE A 378 -32.57 2.99 1.43
C PHE A 378 -33.95 3.64 1.65
N HIS A 379 -34.00 4.79 2.35
CA HIS A 379 -35.21 5.57 2.61
C HIS A 379 -36.33 4.77 3.28
N VAL A 380 -36.02 3.89 4.22
CA VAL A 380 -37.02 3.28 5.11
C VAL A 380 -37.68 4.39 5.90
N PRO A 381 -39.04 4.43 6.01
CA PRO A 381 -39.76 5.42 6.78
C PRO A 381 -39.24 5.52 8.23
N LYS A 382 -39.05 6.76 8.71
CA LYS A 382 -38.38 7.02 10.01
C LYS A 382 -39.08 6.31 11.18
N ASP A 383 -40.40 6.20 11.14
CA ASP A 383 -41.23 5.51 12.12
C ASP A 383 -41.05 3.98 12.12
N LYS A 384 -40.50 3.40 11.05
CA LYS A 384 -40.28 1.96 10.88
C LYS A 384 -38.82 1.53 11.02
N ILE A 385 -37.91 2.46 11.16
CA ILE A 385 -36.45 2.11 11.18
C ILE A 385 -36.15 1.25 12.39
N ASP A 386 -36.59 1.65 13.59
CA ASP A 386 -36.24 0.94 14.82
C ASP A 386 -36.85 -0.47 14.85
N ASP A 387 -38.11 -0.63 14.44
CA ASP A 387 -38.74 -1.94 14.33
C ASP A 387 -38.01 -2.85 13.33
N ARG A 388 -37.61 -2.27 12.21
CA ARG A 388 -36.95 -3.00 11.15
C ARG A 388 -35.54 -3.43 11.56
N VAL A 389 -34.79 -2.56 12.24
CA VAL A 389 -33.45 -2.86 12.77
C VAL A 389 -33.54 -3.95 13.84
N GLN A 390 -34.54 -3.86 14.77
CA GLN A 390 -34.74 -4.89 15.77
C GLN A 390 -35.09 -6.24 15.13
N LEU A 391 -35.98 -6.26 14.13
CA LEU A 391 -36.29 -7.48 13.40
C LEU A 391 -35.05 -8.11 12.75
N MET A 392 -34.13 -7.30 12.17
CA MET A 392 -32.90 -7.79 11.57
C MET A 392 -31.93 -8.33 12.62
N LEU A 393 -31.80 -7.66 13.77
CA LEU A 393 -30.98 -8.13 14.89
C LEU A 393 -31.43 -9.50 15.40
N GLN A 394 -32.76 -9.68 15.58
CA GLN A 394 -33.34 -10.94 16.03
C GLN A 394 -33.22 -12.05 14.99
N ARG A 395 -33.63 -11.78 13.76
CA ARG A 395 -33.67 -12.77 12.68
C ARG A 395 -32.28 -13.34 12.34
N PHE A 396 -31.25 -12.51 12.45
CA PHE A 396 -29.86 -12.91 12.13
C PHE A 396 -29.01 -13.17 13.37
N ASP A 397 -29.61 -13.25 14.55
CA ASP A 397 -28.93 -13.57 15.82
C ASP A 397 -27.73 -12.62 16.09
N LEU A 398 -28.00 -11.31 15.97
CA LEU A 398 -27.01 -10.24 16.14
C LEU A 398 -27.23 -9.43 17.43
N GLU A 399 -28.28 -9.69 18.21
CA GLU A 399 -28.61 -8.91 19.42
C GLU A 399 -27.49 -8.90 20.45
N GLY A 400 -26.84 -10.05 20.69
CA GLY A 400 -25.76 -10.19 21.67
C GLY A 400 -24.46 -9.44 21.30
N VAL A 401 -24.36 -8.95 20.06
CA VAL A 401 -23.17 -8.30 19.53
C VAL A 401 -23.44 -6.93 18.90
N LYS A 402 -24.65 -6.39 19.04
CA LYS A 402 -25.11 -5.16 18.37
C LYS A 402 -24.25 -3.93 18.58
N GLU A 403 -23.56 -3.82 19.72
CA GLU A 403 -22.70 -2.69 20.08
C GLU A 403 -21.22 -2.93 19.69
N LYS A 404 -20.86 -4.11 19.15
CA LYS A 404 -19.51 -4.41 18.71
C LYS A 404 -19.24 -3.85 17.32
N LEU A 405 -17.94 -3.57 17.05
CA LEU A 405 -17.46 -3.20 15.72
C LEU A 405 -17.31 -4.46 14.84
N PRO A 406 -17.50 -4.37 13.53
CA PRO A 406 -17.37 -5.50 12.63
C PRO A 406 -15.99 -6.19 12.69
N ASP A 407 -14.91 -5.44 12.85
CA ASP A 407 -13.54 -5.99 12.90
C ASP A 407 -13.28 -6.86 14.15
N ASP A 408 -14.06 -6.69 15.20
CA ASP A 408 -13.96 -7.49 16.43
C ASP A 408 -14.71 -8.82 16.33
N LEU A 409 -15.35 -9.12 15.19
CA LEU A 409 -16.27 -10.25 15.03
C LEU A 409 -15.71 -11.32 14.08
N PRO A 410 -16.02 -12.61 14.34
CA PRO A 410 -15.78 -13.69 13.40
C PRO A 410 -16.44 -13.44 12.04
N LEU A 411 -15.82 -13.98 10.98
CA LEU A 411 -16.28 -13.78 9.61
C LEU A 411 -17.75 -14.20 9.39
N GLY A 412 -18.20 -15.31 9.98
CA GLY A 412 -19.59 -15.78 9.88
C GLY A 412 -20.59 -14.77 10.44
N ILE A 413 -20.27 -14.04 11.52
CA ILE A 413 -21.12 -12.99 12.07
C ILE A 413 -21.10 -11.76 11.16
N ARG A 414 -19.96 -11.40 10.59
CA ARG A 414 -19.86 -10.31 9.61
C ARG A 414 -20.69 -10.59 8.35
N GLN A 415 -20.73 -11.84 7.89
CA GLN A 415 -21.56 -12.23 6.74
C GLN A 415 -23.05 -12.14 7.08
N ARG A 416 -23.47 -12.58 8.29
CA ARG A 416 -24.85 -12.39 8.75
C ARG A 416 -25.25 -10.91 8.85
N LEU A 417 -24.34 -10.05 9.30
CA LEU A 417 -24.55 -8.60 9.29
C LEU A 417 -24.72 -8.06 7.86
N SER A 418 -23.85 -8.47 6.93
CA SER A 418 -23.95 -8.05 5.53
C SER A 418 -25.29 -8.46 4.90
N LEU A 419 -25.74 -9.67 5.20
CA LEU A 419 -27.05 -10.16 4.74
C LEU A 419 -28.19 -9.37 5.39
N ALA A 420 -28.13 -9.10 6.69
CA ALA A 420 -29.12 -8.30 7.41
C ALA A 420 -29.24 -6.88 6.85
N VAL A 421 -28.10 -6.25 6.53
CA VAL A 421 -28.04 -4.93 5.88
C VAL A 421 -28.65 -4.97 4.48
N ALA A 422 -28.35 -6.01 3.68
CA ALA A 422 -28.92 -6.17 2.35
C ALA A 422 -30.47 -6.36 2.38
N LEU A 423 -31.03 -6.78 3.52
CA LEU A 423 -32.43 -7.05 3.71
C LEU A 423 -33.19 -5.97 4.51
N VAL A 424 -32.49 -4.99 5.07
CA VAL A 424 -33.10 -4.00 5.99
C VAL A 424 -34.26 -3.24 5.34
N HIS A 425 -34.24 -3.00 4.05
CA HIS A 425 -35.28 -2.28 3.29
C HIS A 425 -36.32 -3.19 2.64
N ASN A 426 -36.31 -4.49 2.97
CA ASN A 426 -37.28 -5.49 2.49
C ASN A 426 -37.32 -5.68 0.98
N PRO A 427 -36.19 -6.01 0.35
CA PRO A 427 -36.13 -6.22 -1.10
C PRO A 427 -36.88 -7.50 -1.52
N GLU A 428 -37.37 -7.50 -2.77
CA GLU A 428 -38.00 -8.67 -3.40
C GLU A 428 -36.96 -9.61 -4.03
N ILE A 429 -35.77 -9.07 -4.34
CA ILE A 429 -34.67 -9.80 -4.95
C ILE A 429 -33.41 -9.59 -4.12
N LEU A 430 -32.67 -10.65 -3.90
CA LEU A 430 -31.38 -10.65 -3.20
C LEU A 430 -30.28 -11.15 -4.13
N ILE A 431 -29.27 -10.32 -4.37
CA ILE A 431 -28.11 -10.64 -5.19
C ILE A 431 -26.89 -10.79 -4.27
N LEU A 432 -26.27 -11.96 -4.28
CA LEU A 432 -25.17 -12.33 -3.40
C LEU A 432 -23.94 -12.73 -4.21
N ASP A 433 -22.83 -12.02 -4.01
CA ASP A 433 -21.55 -12.30 -4.69
C ASP A 433 -20.61 -13.05 -3.73
N GLU A 434 -20.47 -14.37 -3.91
CA GLU A 434 -19.65 -15.29 -3.09
C GLU A 434 -19.84 -15.12 -1.57
N PRO A 435 -21.06 -15.21 -1.03
CA PRO A 435 -21.37 -14.72 0.32
C PRO A 435 -20.75 -15.53 1.45
N THR A 436 -20.32 -16.78 1.22
CA THR A 436 -19.85 -17.69 2.28
C THR A 436 -18.39 -18.08 2.11
N SER A 437 -17.64 -17.35 1.29
CA SER A 437 -16.20 -17.59 1.11
C SER A 437 -15.43 -17.44 2.43
N GLY A 438 -14.65 -18.46 2.82
CA GLY A 438 -13.86 -18.47 4.06
C GLY A 438 -14.66 -18.71 5.35
N VAL A 439 -15.96 -18.94 5.27
CA VAL A 439 -16.83 -19.21 6.44
C VAL A 439 -16.75 -20.69 6.87
N ASP A 440 -16.78 -20.94 8.17
CA ASP A 440 -16.77 -22.31 8.71
C ASP A 440 -18.05 -23.09 8.31
N PRO A 441 -18.00 -24.43 8.24
CA PRO A 441 -19.12 -25.24 7.75
C PRO A 441 -20.43 -25.03 8.49
N ILE A 442 -20.40 -24.88 9.82
CA ILE A 442 -21.62 -24.67 10.62
C ILE A 442 -22.22 -23.29 10.35
N ALA A 443 -21.38 -22.25 10.33
CA ALA A 443 -21.87 -20.89 10.03
C ALA A 443 -22.36 -20.78 8.59
N ARG A 444 -21.75 -21.50 7.63
CA ARG A 444 -22.19 -21.59 6.23
C ARG A 444 -23.57 -22.24 6.15
N ASP A 445 -23.79 -23.37 6.82
CA ASP A 445 -25.08 -24.04 6.84
C ASP A 445 -26.17 -23.19 7.49
N ASN A 446 -25.85 -22.50 8.57
CA ASN A 446 -26.77 -21.52 9.18
C ASN A 446 -27.13 -20.38 8.21
N PHE A 447 -26.15 -19.85 7.48
CA PHE A 447 -26.38 -18.84 6.45
C PHE A 447 -27.34 -19.38 5.36
N TRP A 448 -27.13 -20.59 4.87
CA TRP A 448 -28.00 -21.22 3.88
C TRP A 448 -29.42 -21.46 4.42
N ARG A 449 -29.60 -21.80 5.70
CA ARG A 449 -30.95 -21.87 6.31
C ARG A 449 -31.69 -20.55 6.25
N HIS A 450 -30.99 -19.44 6.48
CA HIS A 450 -31.60 -18.10 6.31
C HIS A 450 -31.99 -17.85 4.85
N LEU A 451 -31.13 -18.18 3.88
CA LEU A 451 -31.48 -18.04 2.45
C LEU A 451 -32.69 -18.88 2.05
N ILE A 452 -32.74 -20.14 2.50
CA ILE A 452 -33.84 -21.04 2.21
C ILE A 452 -35.15 -20.47 2.85
N SER A 453 -35.09 -19.99 4.08
CA SER A 453 -36.25 -19.37 4.74
C SER A 453 -36.74 -18.14 3.98
N LEU A 454 -35.83 -17.27 3.51
CA LEU A 454 -36.17 -16.08 2.70
C LEU A 454 -36.85 -16.46 1.38
N SER A 455 -36.33 -17.50 0.71
CA SER A 455 -36.87 -17.97 -0.56
C SER A 455 -38.21 -18.66 -0.38
N ARG A 456 -38.31 -19.60 0.56
CA ARG A 456 -39.50 -20.49 0.69
C ARG A 456 -40.64 -19.87 1.47
N ASN A 457 -40.34 -19.08 2.50
CA ASN A 457 -41.36 -18.47 3.39
C ASN A 457 -41.71 -17.05 2.97
N ASP A 458 -40.72 -16.24 2.59
CA ASP A 458 -40.92 -14.81 2.27
C ASP A 458 -41.03 -14.56 0.76
N GLY A 459 -40.82 -15.57 -0.10
CA GLY A 459 -40.89 -15.45 -1.56
C GLY A 459 -39.81 -14.55 -2.17
N VAL A 460 -38.70 -14.32 -1.49
CA VAL A 460 -37.57 -13.53 -1.98
C VAL A 460 -36.81 -14.35 -3.03
N THR A 461 -36.61 -13.77 -4.20
CA THR A 461 -35.82 -14.39 -5.27
C THR A 461 -34.33 -14.17 -5.00
N ILE A 462 -33.54 -15.22 -5.04
CA ILE A 462 -32.11 -15.17 -4.68
C ILE A 462 -31.26 -15.49 -5.89
N PHE A 463 -30.37 -14.56 -6.25
CA PHE A 463 -29.34 -14.75 -7.25
C PHE A 463 -27.98 -14.82 -6.56
N ILE A 464 -27.32 -15.97 -6.59
CA ILE A 464 -26.08 -16.20 -5.89
C ILE A 464 -24.96 -16.56 -6.85
N SER A 465 -23.84 -15.86 -6.80
CA SER A 465 -22.60 -16.34 -7.43
C SER A 465 -21.83 -17.19 -6.43
N THR A 466 -21.28 -18.28 -6.90
CA THR A 466 -20.38 -19.12 -6.11
C THR A 466 -19.37 -19.84 -7.02
N HIS A 467 -18.26 -20.22 -6.46
CA HIS A 467 -17.32 -21.16 -7.04
C HIS A 467 -17.24 -22.46 -6.21
N PHE A 468 -18.05 -22.56 -5.14
CA PHE A 468 -18.16 -23.75 -4.30
C PHE A 468 -19.22 -24.71 -4.86
N MET A 469 -18.78 -25.94 -5.21
CA MET A 469 -19.70 -26.93 -5.78
C MET A 469 -20.78 -27.35 -4.79
N ASN A 470 -20.44 -27.46 -3.50
CA ASN A 470 -21.39 -27.81 -2.43
C ASN A 470 -22.53 -26.78 -2.29
N GLU A 471 -22.25 -25.50 -2.57
CA GLU A 471 -23.27 -24.47 -2.57
C GLU A 471 -24.08 -24.46 -3.86
N ALA A 472 -23.40 -24.68 -4.98
CA ALA A 472 -24.05 -24.79 -6.26
C ALA A 472 -25.10 -25.93 -6.30
N LEU A 473 -24.81 -27.05 -5.65
CA LEU A 473 -25.75 -28.16 -5.44
C LEU A 473 -27.00 -27.81 -4.64
N ARG A 474 -26.97 -26.71 -3.88
CA ARG A 474 -28.11 -26.21 -3.07
C ARG A 474 -29.03 -25.26 -3.83
N CYS A 475 -28.67 -24.86 -5.04
CA CYS A 475 -29.50 -24.02 -5.89
C CYS A 475 -30.58 -24.82 -6.60
N ASP A 476 -31.76 -24.20 -6.81
CA ASP A 476 -32.83 -24.84 -7.57
C ASP A 476 -32.44 -25.05 -9.05
N ARG A 477 -31.85 -24.00 -9.63
CA ARG A 477 -31.21 -24.04 -10.96
C ARG A 477 -29.95 -23.18 -10.95
N MET A 478 -29.12 -23.40 -11.95
CA MET A 478 -27.89 -22.63 -12.13
C MET A 478 -27.54 -22.43 -13.59
N SER A 479 -26.75 -21.40 -13.84
CA SER A 479 -26.07 -21.18 -15.12
C SER A 479 -24.56 -21.33 -14.92
N MET A 480 -23.95 -22.10 -15.81
CA MET A 480 -22.50 -22.23 -15.92
C MET A 480 -21.96 -21.18 -16.90
N MET A 481 -20.99 -20.39 -16.48
CA MET A 481 -20.48 -19.25 -17.23
C MET A 481 -18.98 -19.35 -17.48
N HIS A 482 -18.57 -19.05 -18.72
CA HIS A 482 -17.16 -18.95 -19.09
C HIS A 482 -16.94 -17.87 -20.15
N ALA A 483 -15.85 -17.10 -20.05
CA ALA A 483 -15.43 -16.06 -21.00
C ALA A 483 -16.57 -15.12 -21.46
N GLY A 484 -17.44 -14.69 -20.54
CA GLY A 484 -18.56 -13.80 -20.80
C GLY A 484 -19.83 -14.48 -21.27
N ARG A 485 -19.85 -15.80 -21.54
CA ARG A 485 -20.98 -16.54 -22.10
C ARG A 485 -21.53 -17.56 -21.12
N VAL A 486 -22.82 -17.81 -21.17
CA VAL A 486 -23.46 -18.93 -20.50
C VAL A 486 -23.26 -20.20 -21.35
N LEU A 487 -22.71 -21.25 -20.73
CA LEU A 487 -22.44 -22.53 -21.38
C LEU A 487 -23.68 -23.43 -21.36
N ASP A 488 -24.31 -23.55 -20.19
CA ASP A 488 -25.56 -24.31 -19.99
C ASP A 488 -26.29 -23.79 -18.75
N SER A 489 -27.62 -24.05 -18.67
CA SER A 489 -28.47 -23.59 -17.58
C SER A 489 -29.58 -24.59 -17.26
N ALA A 490 -29.46 -25.32 -16.14
CA ALA A 490 -30.41 -26.33 -15.70
C ALA A 490 -30.33 -26.54 -14.17
N SER A 491 -31.06 -27.52 -13.62
CA SER A 491 -30.82 -27.98 -12.25
C SER A 491 -29.47 -28.66 -12.12
N PRO A 492 -28.82 -28.65 -10.94
CA PRO A 492 -27.53 -29.29 -10.71
C PRO A 492 -27.51 -30.75 -11.14
N GLU A 493 -28.60 -31.49 -10.86
CA GLU A 493 -28.75 -32.91 -11.22
C GLU A 493 -28.82 -33.12 -12.72
N GLN A 494 -29.57 -32.26 -13.45
CA GLN A 494 -29.62 -32.30 -14.90
C GLN A 494 -28.29 -32.00 -15.57
N LEU A 495 -27.53 -31.04 -15.04
CA LEU A 495 -26.19 -30.68 -15.55
C LEU A 495 -25.19 -31.84 -15.37
N ILE A 496 -25.28 -32.59 -14.27
CA ILE A 496 -24.49 -33.79 -14.03
C ILE A 496 -24.87 -34.89 -15.01
N GLN A 497 -26.19 -35.13 -15.19
CA GLN A 497 -26.72 -36.15 -16.10
C GLN A 497 -26.39 -35.83 -17.56
N ASN A 498 -26.53 -34.59 -18.00
CA ASN A 498 -26.22 -34.15 -19.38
C ASN A 498 -24.79 -34.48 -19.79
N ARG A 499 -23.86 -34.54 -18.81
CA ARG A 499 -22.46 -34.84 -19.02
C ARG A 499 -22.04 -36.25 -18.62
N GLN A 500 -22.97 -37.05 -18.10
CA GLN A 500 -22.68 -38.40 -17.54
C GLN A 500 -21.53 -38.37 -16.53
N ALA A 501 -21.40 -37.26 -15.79
CA ALA A 501 -20.38 -37.00 -14.80
C ALA A 501 -20.77 -37.60 -13.45
N LYS A 502 -19.79 -37.86 -12.57
CA LYS A 502 -20.03 -38.35 -11.22
C LYS A 502 -20.33 -37.19 -10.24
N THR A 503 -19.77 -36.04 -10.52
CA THR A 503 -19.89 -34.85 -9.68
C THR A 503 -20.18 -33.60 -10.52
N LEU A 504 -20.74 -32.54 -9.88
CA LEU A 504 -20.96 -31.25 -10.53
C LEU A 504 -19.64 -30.60 -11.00
N GLU A 505 -18.56 -30.79 -10.23
CA GLU A 505 -17.21 -30.29 -10.59
C GLU A 505 -16.72 -30.93 -11.88
N GLU A 506 -16.83 -32.26 -12.00
CA GLU A 506 -16.44 -32.99 -13.20
C GLU A 506 -17.29 -32.53 -14.41
N ALA A 507 -18.59 -32.34 -14.22
CA ALA A 507 -19.48 -31.81 -15.26
C ALA A 507 -19.04 -30.40 -15.70
N PHE A 508 -18.76 -29.52 -14.77
CA PHE A 508 -18.33 -28.15 -15.06
C PHE A 508 -16.97 -28.12 -15.79
N ILE A 509 -16.00 -28.90 -15.37
CA ILE A 509 -14.71 -29.05 -16.07
C ILE A 509 -14.95 -29.53 -17.51
N GLY A 510 -15.85 -30.49 -17.74
CA GLY A 510 -16.23 -30.95 -19.06
C GLY A 510 -16.81 -29.84 -19.95
N TYR A 511 -17.70 -29.00 -19.41
CA TYR A 511 -18.24 -27.84 -20.14
C TYR A 511 -17.14 -26.80 -20.48
N LEU A 512 -16.18 -26.59 -19.57
CA LEU A 512 -15.06 -25.67 -19.77
C LEU A 512 -14.12 -26.17 -20.89
N ILE A 513 -13.81 -27.46 -20.91
CA ILE A 513 -12.95 -28.07 -21.94
C ILE A 513 -13.59 -27.94 -23.32
N ASP A 514 -14.89 -28.23 -23.45
CA ASP A 514 -15.62 -28.09 -24.70
C ASP A 514 -15.70 -26.64 -25.18
N ALA A 515 -15.75 -25.66 -24.24
CA ALA A 515 -15.70 -24.24 -24.55
C ALA A 515 -14.29 -23.73 -24.92
N GLY A 516 -13.29 -24.64 -25.00
CA GLY A 516 -11.91 -24.30 -25.37
C GLY A 516 -11.04 -23.73 -24.22
N ALA A 517 -11.49 -23.88 -22.98
CA ALA A 517 -10.72 -23.41 -21.81
C ALA A 517 -9.50 -24.31 -21.50
N GLY A 518 -9.38 -25.49 -22.07
CA GLY A 518 -8.20 -26.35 -22.02
C GLY A 518 -7.26 -26.00 -23.18
N SER A 519 -6.00 -25.70 -22.92
CA SER A 519 -4.99 -25.59 -23.98
C SER A 519 -4.89 -26.93 -24.70
N LYS A 520 -4.89 -26.90 -26.05
CA LYS A 520 -4.66 -28.08 -26.92
C LYS A 520 -3.22 -28.63 -26.82
N ASP A 521 -2.35 -27.95 -26.06
CA ASP A 521 -1.01 -28.41 -25.77
C ASP A 521 -1.08 -29.37 -24.58
N GLU A 522 -1.20 -30.65 -24.83
CA GLU A 522 -0.82 -31.68 -23.87
C GLU A 522 0.64 -31.40 -23.45
N PRO A 523 0.91 -31.20 -22.15
CA PRO A 523 2.29 -31.03 -21.71
C PRO A 523 3.04 -32.33 -22.06
N GLU A 524 4.04 -32.21 -22.94
CA GLU A 524 4.98 -33.31 -23.22
C GLU A 524 5.53 -33.90 -21.90
N ASP A 525 5.84 -35.17 -21.93
CA ASP A 525 6.27 -35.98 -20.79
C ASP A 525 7.44 -35.31 -20.00
N ILE A 526 7.08 -34.64 -18.90
CA ILE A 526 7.96 -33.83 -18.06
C ILE A 526 9.00 -34.72 -17.33
N SER A 527 8.78 -36.03 -17.29
CA SER A 527 9.58 -36.96 -16.48
C SER A 527 11.05 -37.00 -16.88
N GLN A 528 11.39 -36.79 -18.16
CA GLN A 528 12.78 -36.86 -18.63
C GLN A 528 13.54 -35.51 -18.50
N SER A 529 12.88 -34.36 -18.74
CA SER A 529 13.54 -33.05 -18.70
C SER A 529 13.81 -32.56 -17.27
N MET A 530 12.91 -32.87 -16.32
CA MET A 530 13.08 -32.43 -14.92
C MET A 530 14.09 -33.28 -14.16
N THR A 531 14.23 -34.59 -14.51
CA THR A 531 15.19 -35.52 -13.87
C THR A 531 16.65 -35.13 -14.18
N ILE A 532 16.94 -34.66 -15.39
CA ILE A 532 18.30 -34.26 -15.82
C ILE A 532 18.79 -32.99 -15.12
N ALA A 533 17.87 -32.05 -14.75
CA ALA A 533 18.22 -30.80 -14.08
C ALA A 533 18.54 -30.98 -12.59
N LEU A 534 18.07 -32.05 -11.98
CA LEU A 534 18.11 -32.29 -10.53
C LEU A 534 19.33 -33.11 -10.10
N GLU A 535 19.94 -33.90 -11.01
CA GLU A 535 21.06 -34.80 -10.70
C GLU A 535 22.44 -34.09 -10.58
N GLU A 536 22.60 -32.86 -11.03
CA GLU A 536 23.91 -32.18 -11.09
C GLU A 536 24.26 -31.27 -9.87
N ASN A 537 23.43 -31.16 -8.83
CA ASN A 537 23.66 -30.20 -7.75
C ASN A 537 23.97 -30.79 -6.37
N ASP A 538 25.05 -31.58 -6.27
CA ASP A 538 25.74 -31.86 -4.99
C ASP A 538 26.93 -30.88 -4.74
N SER A 539 26.86 -29.65 -5.27
CA SER A 539 27.85 -28.61 -4.99
C SER A 539 27.47 -27.84 -3.74
N THR A 540 28.06 -28.20 -2.61
CA THR A 540 28.18 -27.38 -1.40
C THR A 540 28.94 -26.07 -1.71
N GLN A 541 28.36 -25.17 -2.51
CA GLN A 541 28.91 -23.82 -2.65
C GLN A 541 28.78 -23.11 -1.30
N LYS A 542 29.93 -22.81 -0.68
CA LYS A 542 30.00 -21.97 0.53
C LYS A 542 29.30 -20.63 0.25
N ARG A 543 28.08 -20.52 0.74
CA ARG A 543 27.23 -19.32 0.56
C ARG A 543 27.91 -18.14 1.23
N LYS A 544 28.19 -17.08 0.46
CA LYS A 544 28.77 -15.84 0.96
C LYS A 544 27.75 -15.15 1.86
N ALA A 545 28.19 -14.69 3.04
CA ALA A 545 27.35 -13.95 3.99
C ALA A 545 26.76 -12.64 3.40
N PHE A 546 27.49 -12.01 2.45
CA PHE A 546 27.05 -10.85 1.67
C PHE A 546 27.29 -11.12 0.18
N SER A 547 26.29 -10.80 -0.66
CA SER A 547 26.35 -11.00 -2.11
C SER A 547 25.94 -9.74 -2.85
N THR A 548 26.86 -9.22 -3.66
CA THR A 548 26.59 -8.08 -4.54
C THR A 548 25.52 -8.38 -5.58
N GLN A 549 25.42 -9.64 -6.02
CA GLN A 549 24.38 -10.10 -6.95
C GLN A 549 22.96 -9.92 -6.34
N ARG A 550 22.77 -10.22 -5.05
CA ARG A 550 21.49 -10.02 -4.36
C ARG A 550 21.16 -8.53 -4.22
N VAL A 551 22.16 -7.70 -3.88
CA VAL A 551 22.00 -6.24 -3.81
C VAL A 551 21.59 -5.66 -5.17
N LEU A 552 22.32 -6.01 -6.24
CA LEU A 552 22.01 -5.55 -7.59
C LEU A 552 20.66 -6.06 -8.10
N SER A 553 20.24 -7.25 -7.68
CA SER A 553 18.90 -7.78 -8.04
C SER A 553 17.78 -6.95 -7.44
N TYR A 554 17.89 -6.55 -6.18
CA TYR A 554 16.94 -5.63 -5.55
C TYR A 554 16.98 -4.24 -6.20
N ALA A 555 18.17 -3.72 -6.49
CA ALA A 555 18.33 -2.42 -7.14
C ALA A 555 17.72 -2.42 -8.55
N TRP A 556 17.99 -3.45 -9.35
CA TRP A 556 17.40 -3.60 -10.68
C TRP A 556 15.88 -3.71 -10.66
N ARG A 557 15.34 -4.55 -9.76
CA ARG A 557 13.90 -4.67 -9.58
C ARG A 557 13.26 -3.33 -9.22
N GLU A 558 13.84 -2.61 -8.26
CA GLU A 558 13.31 -1.31 -7.82
C GLU A 558 13.37 -0.26 -8.93
N ALA A 559 14.45 -0.27 -9.71
CA ALA A 559 14.58 0.61 -10.87
C ALA A 559 13.51 0.33 -11.93
N LEU A 560 13.24 -0.95 -12.23
CA LEU A 560 12.15 -1.34 -13.14
C LEU A 560 10.77 -0.93 -12.63
N GLU A 561 10.53 -1.10 -11.33
CA GLU A 561 9.26 -0.71 -10.71
C GLU A 561 9.06 0.81 -10.77
N LEU A 562 10.12 1.59 -10.55
CA LEU A 562 10.09 3.05 -10.63
C LEU A 562 9.85 3.53 -12.07
N THR A 563 10.53 2.97 -13.06
CA THR A 563 10.37 3.37 -14.48
C THR A 563 9.02 3.01 -15.06
N ARG A 564 8.38 1.95 -14.55
CA ARG A 564 7.04 1.51 -14.98
C ARG A 564 5.88 2.18 -14.23
N ASP A 565 6.16 3.01 -13.24
CA ASP A 565 5.19 3.84 -12.55
C ASP A 565 5.39 5.32 -12.97
N PRO A 566 4.70 5.79 -14.03
CA PRO A 566 4.95 7.12 -14.60
C PRO A 566 4.61 8.24 -13.62
N ILE A 567 3.61 8.06 -12.77
CA ILE A 567 3.23 9.07 -11.78
C ILE A 567 4.36 9.25 -10.76
N ARG A 568 4.87 8.12 -10.22
CA ARG A 568 5.95 8.16 -9.24
C ARG A 568 7.25 8.68 -9.84
N ALA A 569 7.60 8.24 -11.06
CA ALA A 569 8.81 8.70 -11.76
C ALA A 569 8.74 10.20 -12.05
N THR A 570 7.61 10.70 -12.54
CA THR A 570 7.39 12.13 -12.81
C THR A 570 7.45 12.97 -11.54
N MET A 571 6.75 12.57 -10.47
CA MET A 571 6.78 13.28 -9.18
C MET A 571 8.18 13.26 -8.56
N ALA A 572 8.89 12.15 -8.69
CA ALA A 572 10.25 12.02 -8.19
C ALA A 572 11.25 12.94 -8.92
N LEU A 573 11.06 13.17 -10.23
CA LEU A 573 11.95 14.02 -11.03
C LEU A 573 11.52 15.50 -10.99
N LEU A 574 10.26 15.78 -11.26
CA LEU A 574 9.77 17.16 -11.39
C LEU A 574 9.36 17.79 -10.05
N GLY A 575 9.04 16.98 -9.04
CA GLY A 575 8.59 17.50 -7.74
C GLY A 575 9.63 18.41 -7.08
N SER A 576 10.91 18.01 -7.08
CA SER A 576 12.01 18.83 -6.56
C SER A 576 12.25 20.10 -7.37
N VAL A 577 12.10 20.03 -8.68
CA VAL A 577 12.25 21.18 -9.58
C VAL A 577 11.15 22.22 -9.34
N ILE A 578 9.89 21.76 -9.30
CA ILE A 578 8.75 22.65 -9.05
C ILE A 578 8.89 23.31 -7.68
N LEU A 579 9.25 22.53 -6.64
CA LEU A 579 9.45 23.09 -5.31
C LEU A 579 10.63 24.09 -5.27
N LEU A 580 11.72 23.82 -6.00
CA LEU A 580 12.83 24.76 -6.12
C LEU A 580 12.38 26.09 -6.74
N LEU A 581 11.59 26.04 -7.79
CA LEU A 581 11.05 27.24 -8.45
C LEU A 581 10.11 28.03 -7.51
N VAL A 582 9.18 27.32 -6.86
CA VAL A 582 8.24 27.95 -5.93
C VAL A 582 8.97 28.55 -4.72
N MET A 583 9.91 27.82 -4.12
CA MET A 583 10.64 28.33 -2.96
C MET A 583 11.69 29.38 -3.33
N GLY A 584 12.33 29.27 -4.49
CA GLY A 584 13.34 30.23 -4.95
C GLY A 584 12.74 31.61 -5.19
N TYR A 585 11.60 31.68 -5.84
CA TYR A 585 10.88 32.95 -6.06
C TYR A 585 9.98 33.36 -4.90
N GLY A 586 9.48 32.40 -4.11
CA GLY A 586 8.52 32.65 -3.04
C GLY A 586 9.15 33.10 -1.72
N ILE A 587 10.41 32.70 -1.45
CA ILE A 587 11.11 33.11 -0.23
C ILE A 587 11.98 34.33 -0.55
N THR A 588 11.40 35.53 -0.43
CA THR A 588 12.13 36.77 -0.53
C THR A 588 12.25 37.44 0.84
N MET A 589 13.46 37.92 1.15
CA MET A 589 13.75 38.81 2.28
C MET A 589 14.09 40.20 1.80
N ASP A 590 13.93 40.45 0.51
CA ASP A 590 14.17 41.79 -0.07
C ASP A 590 13.07 42.70 0.44
N VAL A 591 13.51 43.87 0.94
CA VAL A 591 12.66 44.89 1.50
C VAL A 591 12.71 46.07 0.53
N GLU A 592 11.97 45.93 -0.59
CA GLU A 592 11.80 46.97 -1.61
C GLU A 592 10.30 47.36 -1.67
N ASP A 593 9.98 48.41 -2.37
CA ASP A 593 8.61 48.92 -2.59
C ASP A 593 7.82 49.13 -1.29
N LEU A 594 8.50 49.67 -0.25
CA LEU A 594 7.88 50.01 1.01
C LEU A 594 6.92 51.16 0.84
N THR A 595 5.66 50.93 1.05
CA THR A 595 4.64 52.01 0.99
C THR A 595 4.77 52.94 2.20
N PHE A 596 4.90 54.23 1.95
CA PHE A 596 4.92 55.23 3.01
C PHE A 596 4.01 56.39 2.68
N ALA A 597 3.61 57.15 3.69
CA ALA A 597 2.89 58.39 3.56
C ALA A 597 3.35 59.42 4.57
N VAL A 598 3.20 60.70 4.24
CA VAL A 598 3.68 61.81 5.04
C VAL A 598 2.51 62.55 5.66
N LEU A 599 2.57 62.79 6.97
CA LEU A 599 1.73 63.75 7.68
C LEU A 599 2.51 65.08 7.81
N ASP A 600 2.39 65.94 6.78
CA ASP A 600 3.09 67.21 6.74
C ASP A 600 2.22 68.32 7.36
N ARG A 601 2.59 68.72 8.58
CA ARG A 601 1.92 69.81 9.32
C ARG A 601 2.57 71.20 9.10
N ASP A 602 3.71 71.28 8.38
CA ASP A 602 4.42 72.49 8.08
C ASP A 602 4.06 73.04 6.69
N GLN A 603 3.77 72.16 5.73
CA GLN A 603 3.44 72.47 4.34
C GLN A 603 4.39 73.47 3.68
N SER A 604 5.65 73.45 4.00
CA SER A 604 6.69 74.28 3.47
C SER A 604 7.47 73.65 2.31
N SER A 605 8.23 74.43 1.53
CA SER A 605 9.15 73.89 0.53
C SER A 605 10.22 73.01 1.11
N LEU A 606 10.60 73.21 2.39
CA LEU A 606 11.59 72.38 3.07
C LEU A 606 11.02 71.01 3.50
N SER A 607 9.76 71.03 3.99
CA SER A 607 9.07 69.77 4.32
C SER A 607 8.82 68.88 3.11
N GLN A 608 8.43 69.50 1.98
CA GLN A 608 8.27 68.84 0.71
C GLN A 608 9.60 68.26 0.18
N ASN A 609 10.68 69.03 0.29
CA ASN A 609 12.02 68.57 -0.09
C ASN A 609 12.44 67.32 0.76
N TYR A 610 12.10 67.33 2.04
CA TYR A 610 12.36 66.17 2.91
C TYR A 610 11.55 64.94 2.47
N SER A 611 10.26 65.07 2.19
CA SER A 611 9.40 64.03 1.65
C SER A 611 9.96 63.45 0.35
N MET A 612 10.36 64.35 -0.58
CA MET A 612 10.96 63.98 -1.87
C MET A 612 12.27 63.18 -1.68
N SER A 613 13.04 63.39 -0.62
CA SER A 613 14.24 62.62 -0.39
C SER A 613 13.98 61.14 -0.08
N LEU A 614 12.81 60.84 0.51
CA LEU A 614 12.35 59.48 0.73
C LEU A 614 11.75 58.86 -0.51
N SER A 615 10.88 59.62 -1.24
CA SER A 615 10.23 59.10 -2.47
C SER A 615 11.19 58.93 -3.65
N SER A 616 12.32 59.61 -3.66
CA SER A 616 13.39 59.39 -4.64
C SER A 616 14.21 58.11 -4.40
N SER A 617 14.09 57.46 -3.27
CA SER A 617 14.75 56.26 -2.94
C SER A 617 14.08 55.04 -3.61
N ARG A 618 14.85 54.10 -4.11
CA ARG A 618 14.35 52.83 -4.67
C ARG A 618 13.60 51.93 -3.68
N TYR A 619 13.70 52.25 -2.39
CA TYR A 619 13.12 51.42 -1.33
C TYR A 619 11.71 51.79 -0.97
N PHE A 620 11.27 53.04 -1.34
CA PHE A 620 10.03 53.61 -0.84
C PHE A 620 9.11 54.07 -1.97
N ILE A 621 7.82 53.77 -1.81
CA ILE A 621 6.75 54.22 -2.70
C ILE A 621 5.84 55.15 -1.90
N GLU A 622 5.75 56.43 -2.30
CA GLU A 622 4.90 57.42 -1.63
C GLU A 622 3.42 57.17 -1.99
N LYS A 623 2.58 57.18 -0.98
CA LYS A 623 1.13 57.14 -1.07
C LYS A 623 0.54 58.50 -0.74
N GLU A 624 -0.79 58.62 -0.92
CA GLU A 624 -1.52 59.86 -0.59
C GLU A 624 -1.16 60.35 0.83
N SER A 625 -1.02 61.71 0.98
CA SER A 625 -0.66 62.33 2.25
C SER A 625 -1.70 62.04 3.33
N LEU A 626 -1.20 61.95 4.55
CA LEU A 626 -2.00 61.65 5.74
C LEU A 626 -2.68 62.92 6.25
N GLN A 627 -3.91 62.77 6.75
CA GLN A 627 -4.69 63.90 7.28
C GLN A 627 -4.61 64.01 8.81
N GLY A 628 -4.28 62.93 9.49
CA GLY A 628 -4.20 62.92 10.93
C GLY A 628 -3.71 61.60 11.53
N TYR A 629 -3.66 61.51 12.86
CA TYR A 629 -3.22 60.29 13.55
C TYR A 629 -4.17 59.10 13.37
N GLU A 630 -5.46 59.37 13.26
CA GLU A 630 -6.44 58.30 13.02
C GLU A 630 -6.22 57.66 11.64
N ASP A 631 -5.83 58.46 10.65
CA ASP A 631 -5.50 58.01 9.32
C ASP A 631 -4.21 57.17 9.29
N ILE A 632 -3.19 57.58 10.08
CA ILE A 632 -1.99 56.75 10.29
C ILE A 632 -2.38 55.38 10.82
N ASP A 633 -3.16 55.34 11.90
CA ASP A 633 -3.52 54.07 12.55
C ASP A 633 -4.39 53.17 11.64
N GLN A 634 -5.35 53.75 10.95
CA GLN A 634 -6.23 53.04 10.02
C GLN A 634 -5.43 52.45 8.85
N ARG A 635 -4.57 53.25 8.20
CA ARG A 635 -3.83 52.77 7.00
C ARG A 635 -2.67 51.85 7.34
N MET A 636 -2.06 51.97 8.55
CA MET A 636 -1.09 51.00 9.04
C MET A 636 -1.78 49.70 9.42
N ARG A 637 -2.94 49.72 10.06
CA ARG A 637 -3.72 48.49 10.37
C ARG A 637 -4.21 47.76 9.11
N SER A 638 -4.59 48.51 8.08
CA SER A 638 -5.00 47.91 6.81
C SER A 638 -3.83 47.39 5.98
N GLY A 639 -2.57 47.69 6.34
CA GLY A 639 -1.37 47.34 5.57
C GLY A 639 -1.17 48.16 4.31
N ASP A 640 -1.89 49.30 4.13
CA ASP A 640 -1.72 50.22 3.00
C ASP A 640 -0.37 50.94 3.05
N ILE A 641 0.08 51.32 4.26
CA ILE A 641 1.38 51.91 4.52
C ILE A 641 2.17 51.11 5.57
N ALA A 642 3.46 50.91 5.31
CA ALA A 642 4.42 50.29 6.27
C ALA A 642 5.20 51.33 7.10
N LEU A 643 5.20 52.60 6.64
CA LEU A 643 5.90 53.72 7.27
C LEU A 643 5.04 54.98 7.17
N ALA A 644 4.94 55.74 8.28
CA ALA A 644 4.39 57.07 8.26
C ALA A 644 5.45 58.06 8.80
N ILE A 645 5.65 59.14 8.11
CA ILE A 645 6.57 60.24 8.51
C ILE A 645 5.73 61.42 8.95
N GLU A 646 5.92 61.88 10.17
CA GLU A 646 5.26 63.09 10.71
C GLU A 646 6.26 64.23 10.77
N ILE A 647 5.94 65.28 10.02
CA ILE A 647 6.71 66.57 10.05
C ILE A 647 5.97 67.52 10.93
N PRO A 648 6.58 68.01 11.99
CA PRO A 648 5.90 68.91 12.96
C PRO A 648 5.65 70.32 12.39
N PRO A 649 4.68 71.10 12.92
CA PRO A 649 4.41 72.45 12.52
C PRO A 649 5.63 73.37 12.84
N ASN A 650 5.86 74.37 12.00
CA ASN A 650 7.00 75.28 12.04
C ASN A 650 8.36 74.63 11.82
N PHE A 651 8.40 73.43 11.11
CA PHE A 651 9.62 72.71 10.77
C PHE A 651 10.64 73.59 10.08
N ALA A 652 10.26 74.27 8.99
CA ALA A 652 11.19 75.08 8.20
C ALA A 652 11.71 76.26 9.00
N ARG A 653 10.83 76.92 9.80
CA ARG A 653 11.23 78.02 10.64
C ARG A 653 12.24 77.64 11.71
N ASN A 654 12.00 76.58 12.42
CA ASN A 654 12.86 76.12 13.49
C ASN A 654 14.21 75.60 12.98
N VAL A 655 14.23 74.90 11.85
CA VAL A 655 15.47 74.49 11.17
C VAL A 655 16.28 75.72 10.73
N ALA A 656 15.65 76.80 10.17
CA ALA A 656 16.32 78.01 9.79
C ALA A 656 16.91 78.83 10.99
N ARG A 657 16.36 78.60 12.19
CA ARG A 657 16.87 79.21 13.47
C ARG A 657 17.91 78.33 14.16
N GLY A 658 18.19 77.17 13.66
CA GLY A 658 19.11 76.20 14.29
C GLY A 658 18.54 75.60 15.57
N GLU A 659 17.21 75.60 15.74
CA GLU A 659 16.54 74.97 16.86
C GLU A 659 16.41 73.42 16.62
N GLU A 660 16.44 72.61 17.71
CA GLU A 660 16.24 71.18 17.61
C GLU A 660 14.81 70.85 17.16
N VAL A 661 14.66 70.04 16.07
CA VAL A 661 13.37 69.62 15.57
C VAL A 661 13.33 68.08 15.52
N LYS A 662 12.22 67.49 15.95
CA LYS A 662 12.00 66.06 15.93
C LYS A 662 10.99 65.67 14.86
N ILE A 663 11.41 64.92 13.90
CA ILE A 663 10.56 64.25 12.94
C ILE A 663 10.24 62.86 13.51
N ALA A 664 8.96 62.46 13.51
CA ALA A 664 8.57 61.12 13.95
C ALA A 664 8.41 60.19 12.74
N ALA A 665 8.98 58.99 12.88
CA ALA A 665 8.79 57.90 11.94
C ALA A 665 8.02 56.78 12.64
N TRP A 666 6.81 56.52 12.20
CA TRP A 666 5.95 55.45 12.68
C TRP A 666 6.16 54.24 11.76
N ILE A 667 6.66 53.13 12.31
CA ILE A 667 7.02 51.95 11.54
C ILE A 667 6.14 50.80 12.00
N ASP A 668 5.61 50.00 11.05
CA ASP A 668 4.90 48.79 11.37
C ASP A 668 5.85 47.76 11.97
N GLY A 669 5.71 47.52 13.29
CA GLY A 669 6.52 46.56 14.07
C GLY A 669 6.03 45.14 14.05
N SER A 670 4.98 44.78 13.31
CA SER A 670 4.41 43.43 13.27
C SER A 670 5.40 42.37 12.75
N MET A 671 6.35 42.80 11.92
CA MET A 671 7.48 42.03 11.43
C MET A 671 8.81 42.62 11.90
N PRO A 672 9.42 42.17 13.01
CA PRO A 672 10.58 42.80 13.61
C PRO A 672 11.78 42.98 12.69
N SER A 673 12.12 41.99 11.86
CA SER A 673 13.23 42.07 10.90
C SER A 673 12.99 43.13 9.82
N ARG A 674 11.76 43.24 9.32
CA ARG A 674 11.37 44.25 8.33
C ARG A 674 11.36 45.65 8.95
N ALA A 675 10.84 45.78 10.17
CA ALA A 675 10.80 47.05 10.91
C ALA A 675 12.22 47.60 11.16
N GLU A 676 13.18 46.77 11.54
CA GLU A 676 14.56 47.18 11.76
C GLU A 676 15.26 47.62 10.47
N THR A 677 14.95 46.93 9.34
CA THR A 677 15.46 47.33 8.00
C THR A 677 14.87 48.67 7.58
N VAL A 678 13.56 48.91 7.75
CA VAL A 678 12.89 50.19 7.46
C VAL A 678 13.49 51.32 8.27
N LYS A 679 13.71 51.08 9.57
CA LYS A 679 14.37 52.03 10.48
C LYS A 679 15.77 52.41 9.94
N GLY A 680 16.55 51.42 9.54
CA GLY A 680 17.89 51.66 8.96
C GLY A 680 17.84 52.50 7.68
N TYR A 681 16.89 52.22 6.79
CA TYR A 681 16.70 53.04 5.57
C TYR A 681 16.29 54.46 5.87
N VAL A 682 15.32 54.67 6.76
CA VAL A 682 14.87 56.01 7.16
C VAL A 682 16.01 56.81 7.78
N GLN A 683 16.78 56.22 8.69
CA GLN A 683 17.92 56.88 9.32
C GLN A 683 19.02 57.24 8.30
N GLY A 684 19.31 56.33 7.35
CA GLY A 684 20.30 56.58 6.28
C GLY A 684 19.90 57.73 5.39
N ILE A 685 18.66 57.79 4.93
CA ILE A 685 18.13 58.86 4.07
C ILE A 685 18.09 60.15 4.83
N HIS A 686 17.68 60.16 6.10
CA HIS A 686 17.66 61.33 6.95
C HIS A 686 19.07 61.92 7.16
N THR A 687 20.06 61.08 7.43
CA THR A 687 21.46 61.53 7.60
C THR A 687 21.99 62.16 6.30
N HIS A 688 21.69 61.53 5.14
CA HIS A 688 22.10 62.04 3.85
C HIS A 688 21.45 63.41 3.53
N TRP A 689 20.16 63.55 3.81
CA TRP A 689 19.44 64.79 3.64
C TRP A 689 20.00 65.92 4.53
N LEU A 690 20.34 65.60 5.80
CA LEU A 690 20.99 66.55 6.70
C LEU A 690 22.35 66.99 6.19
N MET A 691 23.20 66.10 5.74
CA MET A 691 24.51 66.40 5.19
C MET A 691 24.39 67.30 3.97
N GLN A 692 23.44 67.05 3.07
CA GLN A 692 23.19 67.89 1.91
C GLN A 692 22.75 69.30 2.32
N LYS A 693 21.89 69.46 3.31
CA LYS A 693 21.45 70.72 3.83
C LYS A 693 22.56 71.57 4.51
N VAL A 694 23.43 70.91 5.25
CA VAL A 694 24.59 71.58 5.86
C VAL A 694 25.55 72.06 4.77
N LEU A 695 25.78 71.28 3.73
CA LEU A 695 26.63 71.67 2.59
C LEU A 695 26.05 72.84 1.86
N GLU A 696 24.71 72.91 1.60
CA GLU A 696 24.00 73.98 0.99
C GLU A 696 24.10 75.26 1.79
N GLN A 697 24.09 75.21 3.10
CA GLN A 697 24.10 76.43 4.01
C GLN A 697 25.51 76.94 4.32
N THR A 698 26.46 76.04 4.50
CA THR A 698 27.81 76.42 5.01
C THR A 698 28.89 76.43 3.91
N GLY A 699 28.58 75.86 2.72
CA GLY A 699 29.59 75.65 1.67
C GLY A 699 30.76 74.73 2.05
N GLN A 700 30.73 74.23 3.26
CA GLN A 700 31.76 73.27 3.78
C GLN A 700 31.17 71.89 3.86
N ASP A 701 31.90 70.97 3.27
CA ASP A 701 31.61 69.59 3.47
C ASP A 701 31.91 69.21 4.93
N SER A 702 30.85 68.98 5.69
CA SER A 702 30.95 68.53 7.09
C SER A 702 31.24 67.03 7.19
N SER A 703 31.87 66.44 6.18
CA SER A 703 32.35 65.06 6.20
C SER A 703 33.21 64.92 7.46
N SER A 704 32.81 64.02 8.34
CA SER A 704 33.55 63.66 9.55
C SER A 704 34.96 63.22 9.16
N LEU A 705 35.97 63.50 10.02
CA LEU A 705 37.35 63.06 9.86
C LEU A 705 37.49 61.56 9.60
N VAL A 706 36.43 60.79 9.88
CA VAL A 706 36.33 59.34 9.66
C VAL A 706 34.98 59.06 9.01
N ASN A 707 34.97 58.60 7.78
CA ASN A 707 33.78 58.15 7.06
C ASN A 707 33.74 56.62 6.99
N ILE A 708 32.60 56.02 7.31
CA ILE A 708 32.39 54.59 7.20
C ILE A 708 31.82 54.32 5.82
N GLU A 709 32.66 53.74 4.95
CA GLU A 709 32.24 53.27 3.63
C GLU A 709 31.88 51.77 3.73
N THR A 710 30.57 51.44 3.68
CA THR A 710 30.09 50.04 3.73
C THR A 710 30.27 49.40 2.38
N ARG A 711 30.99 48.26 2.35
CA ARG A 711 31.21 47.47 1.14
C ARG A 711 30.71 46.05 1.39
N TYR A 712 29.64 45.65 0.74
CA TYR A 712 29.13 44.29 0.80
C TYR A 712 29.96 43.36 -0.06
N ARG A 713 30.40 42.23 0.51
CA ARG A 713 31.22 41.20 -0.16
C ARG A 713 30.35 39.99 -0.42
N TYR A 714 30.49 39.28 -1.55
CA TYR A 714 29.84 38.05 -1.97
C TYR A 714 28.39 38.22 -2.50
N ASN A 715 27.61 39.16 -2.02
CA ASN A 715 26.28 39.54 -2.53
C ASN A 715 26.17 41.09 -2.48
N PRO A 716 26.81 41.80 -3.40
CA PRO A 716 26.86 43.27 -3.39
C PRO A 716 25.47 43.93 -3.43
N ASP A 717 24.55 43.35 -4.15
CA ASP A 717 23.20 43.86 -4.32
C ASP A 717 22.25 43.50 -3.16
N ILE A 718 22.72 42.66 -2.21
CA ILE A 718 21.94 42.15 -1.05
C ILE A 718 20.64 41.46 -1.48
N LYS A 719 20.62 40.82 -2.64
CA LYS A 719 19.45 40.09 -3.15
C LYS A 719 19.24 38.78 -2.43
N SER A 720 17.96 38.45 -2.15
CA SER A 720 17.57 37.21 -1.47
C SER A 720 17.82 35.98 -2.32
N LEU A 721 17.58 36.02 -3.61
CA LEU A 721 17.65 34.86 -4.50
C LEU A 721 19.04 34.17 -4.52
N PRO A 722 20.19 34.89 -4.65
CA PRO A 722 21.51 34.28 -4.56
C PRO A 722 21.84 33.63 -3.20
N ALA A 723 21.18 34.09 -2.13
CA ALA A 723 21.38 33.55 -0.80
C ALA A 723 20.49 32.33 -0.51
N MET A 724 19.25 32.36 -1.02
CA MET A 724 18.21 31.35 -0.72
C MET A 724 18.22 30.18 -1.68
N ALA A 725 18.39 30.38 -2.98
CA ALA A 725 18.35 29.29 -3.96
C ALA A 725 19.39 28.18 -3.68
N PRO A 726 20.68 28.49 -3.38
CA PRO A 726 21.63 27.48 -2.96
C PRO A 726 21.30 26.82 -1.60
N ALA A 727 20.57 27.49 -0.73
CA ALA A 727 20.19 26.95 0.58
C ALA A 727 18.96 26.04 0.55
N VAL A 728 18.06 26.26 -0.40
CA VAL A 728 16.88 25.42 -0.64
C VAL A 728 17.29 24.08 -1.26
N LEU A 729 18.34 24.02 -2.07
CA LEU A 729 18.84 22.80 -2.70
C LEU A 729 19.07 21.65 -1.71
N PRO A 730 19.79 21.83 -0.58
CA PRO A 730 19.95 20.80 0.45
C PRO A 730 18.64 20.34 1.10
N LEU A 731 17.70 21.27 1.33
CA LEU A 731 16.40 20.94 1.90
C LEU A 731 15.64 19.95 1.00
N LEU A 732 15.60 20.21 -0.30
CA LEU A 732 14.91 19.36 -1.26
C LEU A 732 15.63 18.02 -1.47
N LEU A 733 16.97 18.03 -1.46
CA LEU A 733 17.80 16.81 -1.53
C LEU A 733 17.69 15.95 -0.26
N LEU A 734 17.29 16.51 0.86
CA LEU A 734 17.01 15.74 2.07
C LEU A 734 15.60 15.14 2.02
N MET A 735 14.59 15.98 1.80
CA MET A 735 13.18 15.62 1.98
C MET A 735 12.70 14.60 0.93
N ILE A 736 12.91 14.88 -0.35
CA ILE A 736 12.32 14.07 -1.43
C ILE A 736 12.95 12.66 -1.52
N PRO A 737 14.28 12.49 -1.55
CA PRO A 737 14.87 11.17 -1.59
C PRO A 737 14.58 10.34 -0.33
N ALA A 738 14.55 10.97 0.85
CA ALA A 738 14.16 10.30 2.08
C ALA A 738 12.72 9.78 2.03
N MET A 739 11.78 10.58 1.51
CA MET A 739 10.39 10.17 1.36
C MET A 739 10.23 9.02 0.37
N LEU A 740 10.89 9.07 -0.79
CA LEU A 740 10.83 8.02 -1.80
C LEU A 740 11.39 6.68 -1.31
N THR A 741 12.52 6.69 -0.61
CA THR A 741 13.12 5.48 -0.04
C THR A 741 12.28 4.91 1.10
N ALA A 742 11.67 5.74 1.92
CA ALA A 742 10.75 5.31 2.96
C ALA A 742 9.53 4.60 2.36
N LEU A 743 8.91 5.20 1.36
CA LEU A 743 7.76 4.63 0.65
C LEU A 743 8.09 3.29 -0.03
N SER A 744 9.30 3.11 -0.58
CA SER A 744 9.70 1.89 -1.28
C SER A 744 9.67 0.65 -0.37
N VAL A 745 10.06 0.80 0.90
CA VAL A 745 10.06 -0.29 1.88
C VAL A 745 8.68 -0.48 2.50
N VAL A 746 8.00 0.62 2.88
CA VAL A 746 6.68 0.53 3.53
C VAL A 746 5.64 -0.05 2.57
N ARG A 747 5.71 0.24 1.28
CA ARG A 747 4.85 -0.37 0.27
C ARG A 747 4.97 -1.89 0.25
N GLU A 748 6.17 -2.47 0.41
CA GLU A 748 6.32 -3.92 0.52
C GLU A 748 5.68 -4.49 1.78
N LYS A 749 5.70 -3.73 2.88
CA LYS A 749 5.00 -4.11 4.11
C LYS A 749 3.49 -4.13 3.90
N GLU A 750 2.91 -3.09 3.30
CA GLU A 750 1.48 -3.00 3.03
C GLU A 750 0.98 -4.04 2.03
N LEU A 751 1.74 -4.29 0.96
CA LEU A 751 1.38 -5.29 -0.05
C LEU A 751 1.65 -6.73 0.41
N GLY A 752 2.34 -6.92 1.53
CA GLY A 752 2.72 -8.23 2.07
C GLY A 752 3.92 -8.87 1.36
N SER A 753 4.50 -8.27 0.33
CA SER A 753 5.67 -8.80 -0.39
C SER A 753 6.96 -8.78 0.45
N ILE A 754 6.95 -8.11 1.60
CA ILE A 754 8.05 -8.14 2.59
C ILE A 754 8.35 -9.58 3.07
N VAL A 755 7.39 -10.50 2.96
CA VAL A 755 7.58 -11.94 3.25
C VAL A 755 8.74 -12.50 2.45
N ASN A 756 8.99 -12.03 1.23
CA ASN A 756 10.14 -12.45 0.43
C ASN A 756 11.49 -12.17 1.13
N LEU A 757 11.59 -11.10 1.95
CA LEU A 757 12.77 -10.87 2.77
C LEU A 757 12.89 -11.90 3.90
N TYR A 758 11.77 -12.36 4.46
CA TYR A 758 11.77 -13.26 5.62
C TYR A 758 12.20 -14.68 5.24
N VAL A 759 11.70 -15.18 4.10
CA VAL A 759 11.87 -16.56 3.65
C VAL A 759 13.05 -16.79 2.69
N THR A 760 13.72 -15.71 2.22
CA THR A 760 14.88 -15.81 1.32
C THR A 760 16.21 -15.62 2.07
N PRO A 761 17.35 -16.07 1.51
CA PRO A 761 18.67 -15.95 2.14
C PRO A 761 19.22 -14.52 2.18
N VAL A 762 18.44 -13.51 1.77
CA VAL A 762 18.83 -12.09 1.73
C VAL A 762 19.05 -11.54 3.13
N THR A 763 20.13 -10.79 3.33
CA THR A 763 20.42 -10.11 4.59
C THR A 763 19.69 -8.75 4.66
N ARG A 764 19.53 -8.21 5.88
CA ARG A 764 18.91 -6.88 6.10
C ARG A 764 19.68 -5.77 5.37
N SER A 765 21.01 -5.85 5.38
CA SER A 765 21.87 -4.88 4.70
C SER A 765 21.76 -4.97 3.17
N GLU A 766 21.74 -6.18 2.60
CA GLU A 766 21.56 -6.37 1.16
C GLU A 766 20.23 -5.81 0.67
N PHE A 767 19.16 -6.04 1.42
CA PHE A 767 17.83 -5.52 1.11
C PHE A 767 17.81 -3.98 1.13
N LEU A 768 18.28 -3.35 2.23
CA LEU A 768 18.24 -1.90 2.38
C LEU A 768 19.14 -1.20 1.36
N ILE A 769 20.37 -1.68 1.18
CA ILE A 769 21.31 -1.10 0.18
C ILE A 769 20.77 -1.27 -1.23
N GLY A 770 20.23 -2.45 -1.55
CA GLY A 770 19.61 -2.70 -2.86
C GLY A 770 18.45 -1.75 -3.15
N LYS A 771 17.60 -1.49 -2.13
CA LYS A 771 16.51 -0.52 -2.23
C LYS A 771 16.99 0.92 -2.39
N GLN A 772 18.10 1.27 -1.75
CA GLN A 772 18.65 2.62 -1.72
C GLN A 772 19.26 3.06 -3.05
N LEU A 773 19.98 2.17 -3.75
CA LEU A 773 20.79 2.48 -4.93
C LEU A 773 20.04 3.23 -6.05
N PRO A 774 18.84 2.81 -6.51
CA PRO A 774 18.13 3.54 -7.58
C PRO A 774 17.76 4.97 -7.16
N TYR A 775 17.43 5.17 -5.89
CA TYR A 775 17.04 6.50 -5.39
C TYR A 775 18.25 7.44 -5.22
N ILE A 776 19.44 6.90 -4.94
CA ILE A 776 20.67 7.71 -4.97
C ILE A 776 20.92 8.23 -6.38
N ILE A 777 20.81 7.36 -7.39
CA ILE A 777 21.01 7.76 -8.81
C ILE A 777 19.98 8.83 -9.20
N LEU A 778 18.72 8.62 -8.87
CA LEU A 778 17.64 9.56 -9.17
C LEU A 778 17.83 10.91 -8.46
N ALA A 779 18.23 10.89 -7.20
CA ALA A 779 18.48 12.10 -6.43
C ALA A 779 19.69 12.88 -6.94
N MET A 780 20.74 12.19 -7.40
CA MET A 780 21.87 12.84 -8.07
C MET A 780 21.47 13.48 -9.40
N LEU A 781 20.59 12.82 -10.16
CA LEU A 781 20.04 13.42 -11.38
C LEU A 781 19.24 14.71 -11.05
N ASN A 782 18.41 14.66 -10.01
CA ASN A 782 17.69 15.85 -9.52
C ASN A 782 18.65 16.95 -9.06
N TYR A 783 19.72 16.59 -8.36
CA TYR A 783 20.77 17.55 -7.96
C TYR A 783 21.33 18.31 -9.17
N PHE A 784 21.75 17.59 -10.22
CA PHE A 784 22.27 18.24 -11.43
C PHE A 784 21.24 19.14 -12.10
N LEU A 785 19.99 18.70 -12.17
CA LEU A 785 18.90 19.48 -12.75
C LEU A 785 18.62 20.74 -11.93
N MET A 786 18.59 20.65 -10.60
CA MET A 786 18.41 21.81 -9.71
C MET A 786 19.60 22.79 -9.81
N CYS A 787 20.83 22.29 -9.87
CA CYS A 787 22.00 23.15 -10.11
C CYS A 787 21.92 23.89 -11.45
N LEU A 788 21.47 23.19 -12.50
CA LEU A 788 21.26 23.81 -13.81
C LEU A 788 20.24 24.96 -13.74
N ILE A 789 19.13 24.76 -13.02
CA ILE A 789 18.09 25.80 -12.83
C ILE A 789 18.65 26.96 -12.03
N ILE A 790 19.39 26.73 -10.96
CA ILE A 790 20.01 27.78 -10.15
C ILE A 790 20.96 28.64 -11.00
N VAL A 791 21.75 28.00 -11.88
CA VAL A 791 22.72 28.73 -12.73
C VAL A 791 22.03 29.44 -13.89
N VAL A 792 21.13 28.76 -14.61
CA VAL A 792 20.57 29.27 -15.88
C VAL A 792 19.33 30.14 -15.66
N LEU A 793 18.42 29.73 -14.76
CA LEU A 793 17.14 30.42 -14.58
C LEU A 793 17.21 31.49 -13.49
N PHE A 794 17.95 31.20 -12.39
CA PHE A 794 18.08 32.16 -11.29
C PHE A 794 19.31 33.07 -11.43
N ASP A 795 20.13 32.85 -12.46
CA ASP A 795 21.36 33.61 -12.74
C ASP A 795 22.34 33.67 -11.56
N VAL A 796 22.45 32.53 -10.81
CA VAL A 796 23.37 32.42 -9.68
C VAL A 796 24.56 31.54 -10.09
N PRO A 797 25.71 32.14 -10.46
CA PRO A 797 26.86 31.39 -10.94
C PRO A 797 27.53 30.61 -9.81
N VAL A 798 28.11 29.43 -10.15
CA VAL A 798 28.98 28.67 -9.25
C VAL A 798 30.35 29.33 -9.21
N LYS A 799 30.73 29.95 -8.09
CA LYS A 799 32.02 30.62 -7.93
C LYS A 799 33.14 29.71 -7.43
N GLY A 800 32.81 28.62 -6.73
CA GLY A 800 33.76 27.67 -6.16
C GLY A 800 33.83 26.35 -6.92
N SER A 801 34.32 25.29 -6.25
CA SER A 801 34.51 23.97 -6.85
C SER A 801 33.20 23.21 -7.00
N PHE A 802 32.69 23.08 -8.22
CA PHE A 802 31.51 22.27 -8.54
C PHE A 802 31.73 20.77 -8.24
N LEU A 803 32.96 20.26 -8.36
CA LEU A 803 33.27 18.87 -8.02
C LEU A 803 33.11 18.62 -6.52
N THR A 804 33.56 19.56 -5.68
CA THR A 804 33.39 19.49 -4.22
C THR A 804 31.91 19.51 -3.84
N LEU A 805 31.10 20.37 -4.49
CA LEU A 805 29.65 20.40 -4.28
C LEU A 805 28.99 19.07 -4.67
N SER A 806 29.41 18.49 -5.80
CA SER A 806 28.87 17.19 -6.27
C SER A 806 29.24 16.04 -5.33
N LEU A 807 30.45 16.02 -4.80
CA LEU A 807 30.90 15.04 -3.81
C LEU A 807 30.11 15.19 -2.50
N ALA A 808 29.95 16.41 -2.02
CA ALA A 808 29.16 16.71 -0.82
C ALA A 808 27.70 16.29 -0.99
N SER A 809 27.11 16.61 -2.14
CA SER A 809 25.74 16.22 -2.50
C SER A 809 25.57 14.70 -2.57
N PHE A 810 26.54 13.98 -3.10
CA PHE A 810 26.53 12.52 -3.15
C PHE A 810 26.50 11.90 -1.73
N ILE A 811 27.39 12.37 -0.84
CA ILE A 811 27.41 11.92 0.56
C ILE A 811 26.08 12.27 1.25
N PHE A 812 25.58 13.46 1.00
CA PHE A 812 24.34 13.95 1.59
C PHE A 812 23.11 13.18 1.10
N VAL A 813 23.04 12.81 -0.17
CA VAL A 813 21.98 11.97 -0.73
C VAL A 813 21.99 10.56 -0.12
N ILE A 814 23.18 9.97 0.13
CA ILE A 814 23.27 8.69 0.84
C ILE A 814 22.73 8.84 2.27
N PHE A 815 23.05 9.93 2.96
CA PHE A 815 22.49 10.23 4.28
C PHE A 815 20.97 10.41 4.23
N ALA A 816 20.46 11.21 3.31
CA ALA A 816 19.03 11.48 3.15
C ALA A 816 18.21 10.20 2.89
N THR A 817 18.67 9.37 1.95
CA THR A 817 18.05 8.09 1.63
C THR A 817 18.11 7.12 2.82
N SER A 818 19.18 7.15 3.62
CA SER A 818 19.30 6.33 4.85
C SER A 818 18.30 6.76 5.93
N ILE A 819 18.00 8.06 6.08
CA ILE A 819 16.93 8.56 6.97
C ILE A 819 15.57 7.99 6.54
N GLY A 820 15.28 8.01 5.24
CA GLY A 820 14.05 7.41 4.72
C GLY A 820 13.95 5.92 5.03
N LEU A 821 15.02 5.17 4.84
CA LEU A 821 15.08 3.76 5.22
C LEU A 821 14.86 3.57 6.73
N LEU A 822 15.46 4.41 7.57
CA LEU A 822 15.26 4.36 9.02
C LEU A 822 13.80 4.61 9.40
N ALA A 823 13.17 5.64 8.84
CA ALA A 823 11.75 5.94 9.05
C ALA A 823 10.86 4.76 8.63
N SER A 824 11.19 4.10 7.51
CA SER A 824 10.47 2.94 7.02
C SER A 824 10.50 1.74 7.97
N THR A 825 11.53 1.61 8.83
CA THR A 825 11.62 0.49 9.78
C THR A 825 10.59 0.62 10.91
N ILE A 826 10.26 1.85 11.28
CA ILE A 826 9.37 2.18 12.41
C ILE A 826 7.90 2.18 11.96
N THR A 827 7.61 2.62 10.73
CA THR A 827 6.25 2.81 10.23
C THR A 827 5.68 1.56 9.55
N LYS A 828 4.34 1.42 9.59
CA LYS A 828 3.60 0.32 8.96
C LYS A 828 2.78 0.79 7.73
N SER A 829 2.42 2.07 7.65
CA SER A 829 1.64 2.62 6.54
C SER A 829 2.41 3.69 5.77
N GLN A 830 2.14 3.80 4.46
CA GLN A 830 2.78 4.80 3.59
C GLN A 830 2.49 6.22 4.06
N ILE A 831 1.25 6.50 4.46
CA ILE A 831 0.83 7.82 4.94
C ILE A 831 1.63 8.21 6.19
N ALA A 832 1.70 7.33 7.20
CA ALA A 832 2.46 7.59 8.41
C ALA A 832 3.96 7.79 8.12
N SER A 833 4.51 7.05 7.16
CA SER A 833 5.91 7.19 6.76
C SER A 833 6.20 8.53 6.08
N MET A 834 5.30 8.99 5.20
CA MET A 834 5.42 10.29 4.55
C MET A 834 5.44 11.43 5.57
N PHE A 835 4.47 11.44 6.51
CA PHE A 835 4.40 12.46 7.55
C PHE A 835 5.62 12.42 8.47
N LEU A 836 6.07 11.24 8.89
CA LEU A 836 7.26 11.10 9.73
C LEU A 836 8.51 11.66 9.05
N VAL A 837 8.72 11.34 7.77
CA VAL A 837 9.87 11.85 7.02
C VAL A 837 9.73 13.36 6.79
N MET A 838 8.57 13.84 6.36
CA MET A 838 8.34 15.25 6.09
C MET A 838 8.60 16.11 7.33
N ILE A 839 7.99 15.76 8.46
CA ILE A 839 8.17 16.48 9.73
C ILE A 839 9.62 16.33 10.23
N GLY A 840 10.15 15.10 10.21
CA GLY A 840 11.49 14.80 10.70
C GLY A 840 12.65 15.37 9.87
N THR A 841 12.40 15.80 8.64
CA THR A 841 13.41 16.45 7.79
C THR A 841 13.18 17.95 7.68
N MET A 842 11.94 18.39 7.37
CA MET A 842 11.64 19.79 7.09
C MET A 842 11.78 20.66 8.33
N VAL A 843 11.18 20.24 9.46
CA VAL A 843 11.20 21.06 10.70
C VAL A 843 12.63 21.26 11.21
N PRO A 844 13.48 20.22 11.36
CA PRO A 844 14.86 20.43 11.79
C PRO A 844 15.68 21.31 10.82
N VAL A 845 15.48 21.18 9.52
CA VAL A 845 16.21 22.02 8.54
C VAL A 845 15.78 23.49 8.65
N MET A 846 14.49 23.76 8.78
CA MET A 846 13.99 25.12 8.89
C MET A 846 14.42 25.82 10.19
N GLN A 847 14.43 25.08 11.31
CA GLN A 847 14.68 25.66 12.65
C GLN A 847 16.15 25.62 13.08
N PHE A 848 16.89 24.57 12.74
CA PHE A 848 18.21 24.32 13.33
C PHE A 848 19.38 24.29 12.35
N ALA A 849 19.10 24.16 11.02
CA ALA A 849 20.16 24.00 10.04
C ALA A 849 20.73 25.30 9.46
N GLY A 850 20.32 26.46 9.93
CA GLY A 850 20.84 27.72 9.41
C GLY A 850 20.21 28.18 8.12
N LEU A 851 19.02 27.69 7.76
CA LEU A 851 18.31 28.11 6.53
C LEU A 851 17.84 29.57 6.65
N ILE A 852 17.18 29.91 7.74
CA ILE A 852 16.64 31.26 8.02
C ILE A 852 17.55 31.97 9.01
N THR A 853 17.80 31.39 10.18
CA THR A 853 18.61 31.95 11.23
C THR A 853 19.96 31.21 11.34
N PRO A 854 21.11 31.91 11.43
CA PRO A 854 22.40 31.25 11.59
C PRO A 854 22.44 30.35 12.85
N VAL A 855 23.09 29.19 12.75
CA VAL A 855 23.22 28.25 13.88
C VAL A 855 23.94 28.90 15.08
N SER A 856 24.86 29.85 14.83
CA SER A 856 25.55 30.62 15.86
C SER A 856 24.65 31.48 16.74
N SER A 857 23.45 31.82 16.24
CA SER A 857 22.43 32.59 16.97
C SER A 857 21.52 31.73 17.85
N LEU A 858 21.62 30.39 17.72
CA LEU A 858 20.82 29.44 18.50
C LEU A 858 21.48 29.20 19.85
N GLU A 859 20.66 28.94 20.86
CA GLU A 859 21.13 28.66 22.23
C GLU A 859 20.76 27.21 22.64
N GLY A 860 21.47 26.68 23.65
CA GLY A 860 21.17 25.41 24.27
C GLY A 860 21.16 24.21 23.32
N PHE A 861 20.09 23.40 23.41
CA PHE A 861 19.93 22.20 22.60
C PHE A 861 19.88 22.50 21.09
N GLY A 862 19.28 23.60 20.69
CA GLY A 862 19.14 23.95 19.27
C GLY A 862 20.50 24.17 18.59
N ARG A 863 21.43 24.83 19.29
CA ARG A 863 22.80 25.05 18.80
C ARG A 863 23.57 23.72 18.69
N TRP A 864 23.55 22.91 19.73
CA TRP A 864 24.22 21.59 19.74
C TRP A 864 23.70 20.70 18.63
N PHE A 865 22.36 20.63 18.47
CA PHE A 865 21.75 19.85 17.40
C PHE A 865 22.13 20.38 16.02
N GLY A 866 22.07 21.71 15.82
CA GLY A 866 22.44 22.36 14.56
C GLY A 866 23.91 22.15 14.16
N GLU A 867 24.82 22.12 15.11
CA GLU A 867 26.25 21.88 14.85
C GLU A 867 26.53 20.41 14.40
N ILE A 868 25.75 19.43 14.84
CA ILE A 868 25.92 18.00 14.46
C ILE A 868 25.11 17.64 13.24
N PHE A 869 24.04 18.38 12.94
CA PHE A 869 23.09 18.01 11.91
C PHE A 869 23.68 18.14 10.48
N PRO A 870 23.72 17.06 9.67
CA PRO A 870 24.40 17.06 8.36
C PRO A 870 23.82 18.08 7.39
N ALA A 871 22.53 18.42 7.48
CA ALA A 871 21.92 19.43 6.62
C ALA A 871 22.51 20.81 6.83
N THR A 872 22.91 21.18 8.05
CA THR A 872 23.63 22.43 8.35
C THR A 872 24.90 22.55 7.54
N HIS A 873 25.70 21.49 7.55
CA HIS A 873 26.95 21.45 6.82
C HIS A 873 26.72 21.51 5.31
N MET A 874 25.71 20.82 4.80
CA MET A 874 25.39 20.88 3.38
C MET A 874 24.87 22.26 2.93
N ILE A 875 24.08 22.97 3.75
CA ILE A 875 23.66 24.34 3.48
C ILE A 875 24.87 25.27 3.45
N ASN A 876 25.78 25.15 4.39
CA ASN A 876 27.02 25.95 4.44
C ASN A 876 27.92 25.66 3.22
N ILE A 877 28.06 24.38 2.82
CA ILE A 877 28.81 23.98 1.62
C ILE A 877 28.17 24.61 0.37
N SER A 878 26.86 24.45 0.20
CA SER A 878 26.15 24.96 -0.96
C SER A 878 26.26 26.48 -1.08
N ARG A 879 25.91 27.22 -0.01
CA ARG A 879 26.07 28.68 0.04
C ARG A 879 27.53 29.13 -0.16
N GLY A 880 28.48 28.38 0.44
CA GLY A 880 29.90 28.69 0.34
C GLY A 880 30.44 28.56 -1.08
N ILE A 881 30.06 27.52 -1.78
CA ILE A 881 30.50 27.26 -3.16
C ILE A 881 29.83 28.21 -4.16
N PHE A 882 28.54 28.44 -4.07
CA PHE A 882 27.86 29.36 -4.97
C PHE A 882 28.28 30.81 -4.75
N ASN A 883 28.35 31.29 -3.50
CA ASN A 883 28.50 32.72 -3.22
C ASN A 883 29.94 33.12 -2.88
N LYS A 884 30.68 32.29 -2.09
CA LYS A 884 31.99 32.66 -1.53
C LYS A 884 33.17 32.10 -2.29
N GLY A 885 32.95 31.15 -3.24
CA GLY A 885 34.04 30.56 -4.03
C GLY A 885 34.89 29.55 -3.25
N LEU A 886 34.36 28.88 -2.23
CA LEU A 886 35.08 27.92 -1.39
C LEU A 886 35.51 26.69 -2.18
N GLY A 887 36.70 26.16 -1.83
CA GLY A 887 37.33 24.97 -2.37
C GLY A 887 37.12 23.75 -1.45
N PHE A 888 37.78 22.64 -1.82
CA PHE A 888 37.75 21.39 -1.05
C PHE A 888 38.40 21.55 0.32
N ASP A 889 39.53 22.27 0.38
CA ASP A 889 40.33 22.45 1.62
C ASP A 889 39.57 23.19 2.72
N ASP A 890 38.73 24.16 2.32
CA ASP A 890 37.95 24.95 3.24
C ASP A 890 36.77 24.16 3.85
N LEU A 891 36.37 23.07 3.21
CA LEU A 891 35.13 22.35 3.50
C LEU A 891 35.36 20.95 4.10
N GLN A 892 36.62 20.54 4.34
CA GLN A 892 36.95 19.20 4.82
C GLN A 892 36.24 18.83 6.12
N SER A 893 36.16 19.71 7.10
CA SER A 893 35.49 19.45 8.39
C SER A 893 34.02 19.15 8.22
N ALA A 894 33.34 19.91 7.37
CA ALA A 894 31.91 19.70 7.06
C ALA A 894 31.66 18.37 6.34
N LEU A 895 32.54 18.01 5.37
CA LEU A 895 32.46 16.74 4.66
C LEU A 895 32.64 15.52 5.60
N TRP A 896 33.55 15.61 6.59
CA TRP A 896 33.77 14.53 7.54
C TRP A 896 32.54 14.31 8.46
N VAL A 897 31.90 15.35 8.92
CA VAL A 897 30.66 15.22 9.75
C VAL A 897 29.57 14.54 8.95
N MET A 898 29.38 14.94 7.68
CA MET A 898 28.39 14.31 6.80
C MET A 898 28.72 12.85 6.53
N LEU A 899 30.00 12.53 6.23
CA LEU A 899 30.45 11.17 5.93
C LEU A 899 30.28 10.23 7.12
N LEU A 900 30.60 10.70 8.35
CA LEU A 900 30.45 9.90 9.57
C LEU A 900 28.99 9.66 9.96
N SER A 901 28.07 10.54 9.59
CA SER A 901 26.65 10.37 9.89
C SER A 901 26.00 9.23 9.09
N VAL A 902 26.49 8.94 7.88
CA VAL A 902 25.94 7.89 6.98
C VAL A 902 25.97 6.51 7.64
N PRO A 903 27.13 5.96 8.10
CA PRO A 903 27.17 4.63 8.69
C PRO A 903 26.34 4.54 9.98
N VAL A 904 26.22 5.62 10.75
CA VAL A 904 25.42 5.65 12.00
C VAL A 904 23.93 5.42 11.69
N ILE A 905 23.38 6.20 10.74
CA ILE A 905 21.97 6.09 10.37
C ILE A 905 21.68 4.76 9.68
N MET A 906 22.58 4.33 8.77
CA MET A 906 22.42 3.05 8.08
C MET A 906 22.50 1.87 9.06
N PHE A 907 23.41 1.90 10.02
CA PHE A 907 23.48 0.88 11.07
C PHE A 907 22.19 0.84 11.91
N ALA A 908 21.67 2.00 12.31
CA ALA A 908 20.39 2.09 13.02
C ALA A 908 19.24 1.48 12.18
N ALA A 909 19.16 1.79 10.88
CA ALA A 909 18.15 1.23 9.98
C ALA A 909 18.27 -0.31 9.87
N ILE A 910 19.49 -0.84 9.72
CA ILE A 910 19.74 -2.29 9.64
C ILE A 910 19.40 -2.99 10.97
N ALA A 911 19.71 -2.37 12.09
CA ALA A 911 19.44 -2.93 13.42
C ALA A 911 17.94 -3.01 13.71
N LEU A 912 17.21 -1.95 13.37
CA LEU A 912 15.76 -1.85 13.62
C LEU A 912 14.91 -2.63 12.61
N LEU A 913 15.41 -2.90 11.39
CA LEU A 913 14.67 -3.71 10.42
C LEU A 913 14.55 -5.15 10.93
N LYS A 914 13.32 -5.61 11.11
CA LYS A 914 13.04 -6.99 11.54
C LYS A 914 13.12 -7.93 10.34
N LYS A 915 13.73 -9.12 10.51
CA LYS A 915 13.77 -10.19 9.52
C LYS A 915 12.74 -11.30 9.78
N GLN A 916 11.87 -11.08 10.74
CA GLN A 916 10.73 -11.93 11.07
C GLN A 916 9.58 -11.04 11.51
N GLU A 917 8.36 -11.49 11.29
CA GLU A 917 7.17 -10.88 11.85
C GLU A 917 7.07 -11.18 13.35
N GLN A 918 6.74 -10.19 14.16
CA GLN A 918 6.54 -10.33 15.61
C GLN A 918 5.06 -10.46 15.94
#